data_d4459f2f34902312156687cd43931c50
#
_entry.id   d4459f2f34902312156687cd43931c50
#
_cell.length_a   1.000
_cell.length_b   1.000
_cell.length_c   1.000
_cell.angle_alpha   90.00
_cell.angle_beta   90.00
_cell.angle_gamma   90.00
#
_symmetry.space_group_name_H-M   'P 1'
#
loop_
_entity.id
_entity.type
_entity.pdbx_description
1 polymer ?
#
loop_
_entity_poly.entity_id
_entity_poly.type
_entity_poly.pdbx_seq_one_letter_code
_entity_poly.pdbx_strand_id
1 'polypeptide(L)'
;MSQADLALKLGKTRAAVSAWITGRAEPREETKARIAEILGTDLASVVTRTVDVPTGRPVSWHHRPAHADGGREYGNAAAFAFDADLSVLAREATQNSLDERCSDHSPVRVRYTLHELDGEHLDAFLDALRWHELVPHYEEASRGNQKVSRSLRSALSDLSQERRLRLLRVDDYNAAGLTGPEYSDGRFAAVVRRQLDSHKVTGGRAGGSYGLGKATLWATSRFGLVLINSTLSEPYEGRTVGRVIGRLDLPWHEVGGEAYAGPAWLGEPDTEPEHEGVSRSWWADDDTLRGLHLERSGTDPGTSFLIVGAYDASGAAESLQEMHDKLVQSLANDFWAAMIGGRTAGPLLEAHVTTLLNGDVRFQDQVDPHAHHAALSRALQAYLDGDTVDELTSANQVVRADVPLVVTPLKDQGRPRDKGREHLAVLLLTPADDDDGQINHVTCMRGNRMTITEQRPRDLPLGTPPFRAVLLAGYATGRDGEDVALAEAFLRASEPPEHDRWDRTEELTTTYQRGSLTRLKDFRAEIDKTVRSLLGKRESTRSGGPAALRELLKLDTGAGAGGRRSQSFPTVRNVEARVDDRGAWHVTVHLRLPHADDAWVLSPVAKFDVRSGGRPSVGWESLVGSETCRADSGTIIVEPGVRSAVFSGVTDPATHPVRGGYARLTVDVPKARGGVA
;
A
#
# COMPACT_ATOMS: atom_id res chain seq x y z
N MET A 1 41.91 -0.16 8.35
CA MET A 1 42.82 0.79 9.07
C MET A 1 41.98 1.83 9.77
N SER A 2 42.16 2.09 11.07
CA SER A 2 41.35 3.07 11.82
C SER A 2 41.77 4.51 11.47
N GLN A 3 40.87 5.50 11.76
CA GLN A 3 41.20 6.92 11.59
C GLN A 3 42.41 7.35 12.41
N ALA A 4 42.63 6.72 13.55
CA ALA A 4 43.81 6.96 14.42
C ALA A 4 45.11 6.42 13.78
N ASP A 5 45.06 5.25 13.17
CA ASP A 5 46.21 4.64 12.47
C ASP A 5 46.57 5.44 11.23
N LEU A 6 45.59 5.88 10.46
CA LEU A 6 45.84 6.74 9.29
C LEU A 6 46.47 8.09 9.71
N ALA A 7 45.91 8.71 10.76
CA ALA A 7 46.46 9.92 11.32
C ALA A 7 47.92 9.81 11.73
N LEU A 8 48.23 8.70 12.43
CA LEU A 8 49.62 8.39 12.87
C LEU A 8 50.57 8.23 11.67
N LYS A 9 50.18 7.45 10.66
CA LYS A 9 50.99 7.20 9.44
C LYS A 9 51.20 8.47 8.58
N LEU A 10 50.23 9.38 8.62
CA LEU A 10 50.29 10.66 7.90
C LEU A 10 50.99 11.77 8.70
N GLY A 11 51.32 11.55 9.98
CA GLY A 11 51.83 12.58 10.88
C GLY A 11 50.82 13.75 11.08
N LYS A 12 49.53 13.41 11.10
CA LYS A 12 48.43 14.36 11.27
C LYS A 12 47.61 14.06 12.52
N THR A 13 46.74 14.98 12.92
CA THR A 13 45.83 14.76 14.04
C THR A 13 44.60 13.94 13.59
N ARG A 14 44.04 13.13 14.49
CA ARG A 14 42.77 12.41 14.25
C ARG A 14 41.65 13.36 13.85
N ALA A 15 41.61 14.57 14.43
CA ALA A 15 40.64 15.61 14.07
C ALA A 15 40.77 16.08 12.61
N ALA A 16 42.00 16.21 12.09
CA ALA A 16 42.21 16.54 10.68
C ALA A 16 41.70 15.41 9.75
N VAL A 17 42.01 14.17 10.05
CA VAL A 17 41.53 13.02 9.27
C VAL A 17 39.99 12.92 9.34
N SER A 18 39.41 13.13 10.51
CA SER A 18 37.94 13.17 10.65
C SER A 18 37.31 14.31 9.84
N ALA A 19 37.93 15.49 9.80
CA ALA A 19 37.43 16.61 9.00
C ALA A 19 37.49 16.32 7.50
N TRP A 20 38.46 15.58 7.01
CA TRP A 20 38.57 15.14 5.61
C TRP A 20 37.51 14.11 5.25
N ILE A 21 37.28 13.10 6.11
CA ILE A 21 36.26 12.07 5.91
C ILE A 21 34.87 12.68 5.90
N THR A 22 34.61 13.66 6.78
CA THR A 22 33.30 14.33 6.85
C THR A 22 33.11 15.49 5.85
N GLY A 23 34.09 15.74 4.97
CA GLY A 23 34.06 16.82 3.97
C GLY A 23 34.12 18.23 4.52
N ARG A 24 34.43 18.41 5.84
CA ARG A 24 34.60 19.75 6.47
C ARG A 24 35.90 20.43 6.11
N ALA A 25 36.87 19.69 5.62
CA ALA A 25 38.15 20.19 5.11
C ALA A 25 38.63 19.26 4.00
N GLU A 26 39.49 19.79 3.12
CA GLU A 26 40.08 19.03 2.03
C GLU A 26 41.59 18.87 2.25
N PRO A 27 42.14 17.63 2.13
CA PRO A 27 43.58 17.42 2.24
C PRO A 27 44.29 18.03 1.03
N ARG A 28 45.52 18.57 1.25
CA ARG A 28 46.37 19.08 0.17
C ARG A 28 46.80 17.94 -0.75
N GLU A 29 47.15 18.26 -2.01
CA GLU A 29 47.53 17.26 -3.04
C GLU A 29 48.65 16.32 -2.59
N GLU A 30 49.69 16.85 -1.93
CA GLU A 30 50.74 16.01 -1.37
C GLU A 30 50.24 15.03 -0.29
N THR A 31 49.21 15.45 0.47
CA THR A 31 48.57 14.59 1.48
C THR A 31 47.69 13.53 0.82
N LYS A 32 46.97 13.89 -0.25
CA LYS A 32 46.17 12.95 -1.05
C LYS A 32 47.05 11.86 -1.66
N ALA A 33 48.21 12.24 -2.23
CA ALA A 33 49.19 11.29 -2.78
C ALA A 33 49.69 10.29 -1.70
N ARG A 34 49.99 10.83 -0.51
CA ARG A 34 50.46 9.99 0.59
C ARG A 34 49.35 9.08 1.21
N ILE A 35 48.09 9.56 1.17
CA ILE A 35 46.93 8.73 1.51
C ILE A 35 46.81 7.57 0.51
N ALA A 36 46.94 7.86 -0.79
CA ALA A 36 46.90 6.86 -1.85
C ALA A 36 47.95 5.77 -1.65
N GLU A 37 49.19 6.19 -1.36
CA GLU A 37 50.32 5.26 -1.08
C GLU A 37 50.05 4.39 0.15
N ILE A 38 49.55 4.97 1.25
CA ILE A 38 49.28 4.23 2.52
C ILE A 38 48.11 3.26 2.34
N LEU A 39 47.14 3.62 1.51
CA LEU A 39 45.96 2.78 1.25
C LEU A 39 46.19 1.78 0.12
N GLY A 40 47.31 1.85 -0.61
CA GLY A 40 47.60 0.98 -1.76
C GLY A 40 46.69 1.25 -2.97
N THR A 41 46.23 2.48 -3.14
CA THR A 41 45.34 2.91 -4.23
C THR A 41 46.01 4.01 -5.09
N ASP A 42 45.44 4.35 -6.23
CA ASP A 42 45.94 5.43 -7.05
C ASP A 42 45.44 6.84 -6.60
N LEU A 43 46.16 7.89 -6.98
CA LEU A 43 45.81 9.24 -6.61
C LEU A 43 44.48 9.71 -7.20
N ALA A 44 44.15 9.26 -8.41
CA ALA A 44 42.88 9.60 -9.05
C ALA A 44 41.69 9.11 -8.23
N SER A 45 41.76 7.89 -7.69
CA SER A 45 40.78 7.28 -6.80
C SER A 45 40.59 8.08 -5.50
N VAL A 46 41.64 8.62 -4.92
CA VAL A 46 41.58 9.48 -3.72
C VAL A 46 41.00 10.86 -4.04
N VAL A 47 41.28 11.41 -5.22
CA VAL A 47 40.83 12.74 -5.67
C VAL A 47 39.35 12.71 -6.09
N THR A 48 38.96 11.73 -6.87
CA THR A 48 37.58 11.61 -7.41
C THR A 48 36.58 11.11 -6.39
N ARG A 49 37.03 10.54 -5.28
CA ARG A 49 36.20 9.83 -4.27
C ARG A 49 35.34 8.71 -4.88
N THR A 50 35.68 8.25 -6.09
CA THR A 50 34.85 7.35 -6.90
C THR A 50 35.31 5.91 -6.82
N VAL A 51 36.42 5.59 -6.18
CA VAL A 51 36.81 4.20 -6.02
C VAL A 51 36.89 3.87 -4.55
N ASP A 52 35.82 3.41 -4.04
CA ASP A 52 35.88 2.31 -3.11
C ASP A 52 36.50 1.16 -3.89
N VAL A 53 37.79 0.87 -3.60
CA VAL A 53 38.39 -0.36 -4.07
C VAL A 53 37.44 -1.47 -3.66
N PRO A 54 36.88 -2.26 -4.58
CA PRO A 54 36.21 -3.49 -4.19
C PRO A 54 37.20 -4.19 -3.31
N THR A 55 36.89 -4.38 -2.04
CA THR A 55 37.68 -5.27 -1.21
C THR A 55 37.63 -6.55 -1.98
N GLY A 56 38.71 -6.96 -2.66
CA GLY A 56 38.71 -7.99 -3.69
C GLY A 56 38.40 -9.41 -3.18
N ARG A 57 37.41 -9.52 -2.34
CA ARG A 57 36.85 -10.77 -1.85
C ARG A 57 35.75 -11.19 -2.81
N PRO A 58 35.86 -12.35 -3.40
CA PRO A 58 34.88 -12.81 -4.33
C PRO A 58 33.55 -13.04 -3.60
N VAL A 59 32.51 -12.33 -4.03
CA VAL A 59 31.13 -12.62 -3.67
C VAL A 59 30.83 -14.05 -4.14
N SER A 60 30.28 -14.88 -3.27
CA SER A 60 29.94 -16.28 -3.56
C SER A 60 28.79 -16.77 -2.71
N TRP A 61 28.21 -17.92 -3.07
CA TRP A 61 27.18 -18.57 -2.29
C TRP A 61 27.79 -19.32 -1.10
N HIS A 62 27.35 -19.01 0.13
CA HIS A 62 27.72 -19.67 1.37
C HIS A 62 26.53 -20.47 1.89
N HIS A 63 26.62 -21.78 1.77
CA HIS A 63 25.61 -22.71 2.28
C HIS A 63 25.90 -23.05 3.74
N ARG A 64 24.87 -22.96 4.59
CA ARG A 64 24.98 -23.29 6.00
C ARG A 64 25.25 -24.81 6.17
N PRO A 65 26.36 -25.23 6.77
CA PRO A 65 26.56 -26.63 7.08
C PRO A 65 25.46 -27.16 8.01
N ALA A 66 25.07 -28.43 7.84
CA ALA A 66 24.20 -29.12 8.78
C ALA A 66 24.89 -29.37 10.10
N HIS A 67 24.14 -29.33 11.20
CA HIS A 67 24.70 -29.67 12.51
C HIS A 67 24.91 -31.17 12.67
N ALA A 68 25.96 -31.56 13.46
CA ALA A 68 26.33 -32.95 13.65
C ALA A 68 25.31 -33.78 14.49
N ASP A 69 24.26 -33.15 15.02
CA ASP A 69 23.19 -33.83 15.77
C ASP A 69 22.24 -34.69 14.91
N GLY A 70 22.40 -34.64 13.57
CA GLY A 70 21.56 -35.35 12.63
C GLY A 70 20.18 -34.74 12.40
N GLY A 71 19.91 -33.54 12.92
CA GLY A 71 18.68 -32.79 12.67
C GLY A 71 18.53 -32.43 11.19
N ARG A 72 17.31 -32.59 10.64
CA ARG A 72 17.00 -32.29 9.24
C ARG A 72 15.84 -31.34 9.17
N GLU A 73 16.06 -30.12 8.67
CA GLU A 73 15.01 -29.14 8.40
C GLU A 73 14.63 -29.19 6.91
N TYR A 74 13.33 -29.24 6.62
CA TYR A 74 12.84 -29.40 5.25
C TYR A 74 12.28 -28.08 4.67
N GLY A 75 12.99 -27.00 4.91
CA GLY A 75 12.66 -25.67 4.41
C GLY A 75 12.14 -24.72 5.50
N ASN A 76 11.87 -23.49 5.11
CA ASN A 76 11.36 -22.45 6.01
C ASN A 76 9.91 -22.75 6.38
N ALA A 77 9.65 -23.12 7.64
CA ALA A 77 8.28 -23.39 8.13
C ALA A 77 7.34 -22.19 7.95
N ALA A 78 7.86 -20.97 8.01
CA ALA A 78 7.07 -19.75 7.79
C ALA A 78 6.55 -19.63 6.36
N ALA A 79 7.29 -20.14 5.36
CA ALA A 79 6.86 -20.17 3.97
C ALA A 79 5.68 -21.14 3.71
N PHE A 80 5.38 -22.04 4.66
CA PHE A 80 4.23 -22.96 4.59
C PHE A 80 3.02 -22.48 5.39
N ALA A 81 3.20 -21.47 6.23
CA ALA A 81 2.14 -20.95 7.09
C ALA A 81 1.11 -20.10 6.33
N PHE A 82 1.43 -19.69 5.11
CA PHE A 82 0.57 -18.87 4.26
C PHE A 82 0.26 -19.58 2.93
N ASP A 83 -0.97 -19.48 2.48
CA ASP A 83 -1.26 -19.56 1.05
C ASP A 83 -0.73 -18.28 0.40
N ALA A 84 0.57 -18.27 0.12
CA ALA A 84 1.27 -17.09 -0.38
C ALA A 84 0.93 -16.89 -1.85
N ASP A 85 -0.17 -16.24 -2.12
CA ASP A 85 -0.47 -15.72 -3.44
C ASP A 85 0.07 -14.28 -3.61
N LEU A 86 -0.01 -13.78 -4.82
CA LEU A 86 0.48 -12.42 -5.14
C LEU A 86 -0.29 -11.32 -4.40
N SER A 87 -1.55 -11.57 -4.01
CA SER A 87 -2.34 -10.60 -3.25
C SER A 87 -1.81 -10.47 -1.82
N VAL A 88 -1.50 -11.60 -1.18
CA VAL A 88 -0.88 -11.61 0.15
C VAL A 88 0.50 -10.95 0.11
N LEU A 89 1.32 -11.25 -0.91
CA LEU A 89 2.62 -10.59 -1.10
C LEU A 89 2.46 -9.07 -1.25
N ALA A 90 1.56 -8.61 -2.13
CA ALA A 90 1.33 -7.19 -2.36
C ALA A 90 0.89 -6.47 -1.09
N ARG A 91 -0.01 -7.09 -0.30
CA ARG A 91 -0.49 -6.57 0.97
C ARG A 91 0.62 -6.45 2.00
N GLU A 92 1.34 -7.54 2.26
CA GLU A 92 2.38 -7.59 3.29
C GLU A 92 3.59 -6.70 2.97
N ALA A 93 4.08 -6.75 1.72
CA ALA A 93 5.23 -5.95 1.32
C ALA A 93 4.91 -4.45 1.36
N THR A 94 3.75 -4.03 0.84
CA THR A 94 3.33 -2.62 0.86
C THR A 94 3.05 -2.12 2.28
N GLN A 95 2.43 -2.94 3.14
CA GLN A 95 2.24 -2.60 4.54
C GLN A 95 3.59 -2.39 5.26
N ASN A 96 4.55 -3.30 5.05
CA ASN A 96 5.88 -3.16 5.64
C ASN A 96 6.59 -1.87 5.17
N SER A 97 6.46 -1.52 3.90
CA SER A 97 7.01 -0.27 3.36
C SER A 97 6.38 0.98 4.00
N LEU A 98 5.06 0.98 4.18
CA LEU A 98 4.34 2.07 4.87
C LEU A 98 4.71 2.20 6.35
N ASP A 99 4.94 1.07 7.03
CA ASP A 99 5.33 1.04 8.43
C ASP A 99 6.76 1.60 8.67
N GLU A 100 7.62 1.51 7.65
CA GLU A 100 9.00 1.99 7.67
C GLU A 100 9.20 3.35 7.00
N ARG A 101 8.12 4.12 6.79
CA ARG A 101 8.15 5.45 6.17
C ARG A 101 9.09 6.40 6.90
N CYS A 102 9.99 7.03 6.16
CA CYS A 102 11.00 7.94 6.70
C CYS A 102 10.51 9.38 6.88
N SER A 103 9.79 9.91 5.90
CA SER A 103 9.35 11.31 5.88
C SER A 103 7.85 11.43 5.70
N ASP A 104 7.19 12.19 6.58
CA ASP A 104 5.75 12.47 6.48
C ASP A 104 5.41 13.48 5.36
N HIS A 105 6.41 14.14 4.77
CA HIS A 105 6.20 15.14 3.71
C HIS A 105 6.11 14.52 2.30
N SER A 106 6.51 13.27 2.15
CA SER A 106 6.49 12.56 0.87
C SER A 106 5.79 11.22 1.01
N PRO A 107 5.09 10.71 -0.02
CA PRO A 107 4.54 9.38 0.01
C PRO A 107 5.64 8.31 0.03
N VAL A 108 5.33 7.15 0.58
CA VAL A 108 6.05 5.94 0.25
C VAL A 108 5.71 5.61 -1.19
N ARG A 109 6.71 5.31 -2.03
CA ARG A 109 6.49 4.85 -3.39
C ARG A 109 6.83 3.38 -3.49
N VAL A 110 5.88 2.54 -3.87
CA VAL A 110 6.12 1.12 -4.12
C VAL A 110 6.04 0.83 -5.61
N ARG A 111 6.94 -0.02 -6.10
CA ARG A 111 6.98 -0.47 -7.49
C ARG A 111 7.08 -1.98 -7.53
N TYR A 112 6.16 -2.60 -8.23
CA TYR A 112 6.16 -4.03 -8.53
C TYR A 112 6.56 -4.20 -9.98
N THR A 113 7.71 -4.85 -10.22
CA THR A 113 8.20 -5.08 -11.59
C THR A 113 8.26 -6.58 -11.84
N LEU A 114 7.33 -7.09 -12.64
CA LEU A 114 7.38 -8.43 -13.22
C LEU A 114 8.32 -8.41 -14.40
N HIS A 115 9.25 -9.35 -14.48
CA HIS A 115 10.20 -9.41 -15.57
C HIS A 115 10.40 -10.86 -16.02
N GLU A 116 10.04 -11.19 -17.24
CA GLU A 116 10.36 -12.50 -17.84
C GLU A 116 11.62 -12.37 -18.67
N LEU A 117 12.57 -13.27 -18.41
CA LEU A 117 13.84 -13.38 -19.10
C LEU A 117 13.88 -14.65 -19.93
N ASP A 118 14.36 -14.55 -21.17
CA ASP A 118 14.71 -15.68 -22.03
C ASP A 118 16.02 -15.42 -22.80
N GLY A 119 16.50 -16.42 -23.55
CA GLY A 119 17.68 -16.32 -24.39
C GLY A 119 18.91 -15.75 -23.67
N GLU A 120 19.59 -14.80 -24.32
CA GLU A 120 20.82 -14.17 -23.82
C GLU A 120 20.59 -13.39 -22.52
N HIS A 121 19.41 -12.79 -22.31
CA HIS A 121 19.07 -12.07 -21.07
C HIS A 121 18.98 -13.02 -19.88
N LEU A 122 18.43 -14.22 -20.08
CA LEU A 122 18.40 -15.25 -19.06
C LEU A 122 19.82 -15.73 -18.72
N ASP A 123 20.65 -16.01 -19.76
CA ASP A 123 22.00 -16.47 -19.54
C ASP A 123 22.84 -15.44 -18.78
N ALA A 124 22.77 -14.17 -19.16
CA ALA A 124 23.46 -13.08 -18.48
C ALA A 124 23.04 -12.95 -17.00
N PHE A 125 21.73 -13.08 -16.69
CA PHE A 125 21.25 -13.06 -15.32
C PHE A 125 21.74 -14.26 -14.50
N LEU A 126 21.68 -15.46 -15.07
CA LEU A 126 22.16 -16.69 -14.42
C LEU A 126 23.67 -16.64 -14.12
N ASP A 127 24.46 -16.06 -15.02
CA ASP A 127 25.89 -15.83 -14.82
C ASP A 127 26.13 -14.81 -13.68
N ALA A 128 25.44 -13.67 -13.68
CA ALA A 128 25.53 -12.66 -12.62
C ALA A 128 25.09 -13.22 -11.24
N LEU A 129 24.06 -14.07 -11.23
CA LEU A 129 23.57 -14.78 -10.04
C LEU A 129 24.53 -15.88 -9.56
N ARG A 130 25.53 -16.25 -10.37
CA ARG A 130 26.43 -17.40 -10.11
C ARG A 130 25.65 -18.72 -10.01
N TRP A 131 24.67 -18.90 -10.90
CA TRP A 131 23.74 -20.04 -10.89
C TRP A 131 24.47 -21.39 -10.88
N HIS A 132 25.63 -21.49 -11.53
CA HIS A 132 26.46 -22.70 -11.56
C HIS A 132 26.86 -23.18 -10.13
N GLU A 133 27.00 -22.30 -9.14
CA GLU A 133 27.28 -22.67 -7.75
C GLU A 133 26.05 -23.28 -7.06
N LEU A 134 24.85 -22.88 -7.50
CA LEU A 134 23.59 -23.32 -6.91
C LEU A 134 23.07 -24.65 -7.50
N VAL A 135 23.40 -24.96 -8.75
CA VAL A 135 22.87 -26.14 -9.46
C VAL A 135 23.03 -27.43 -8.66
N PRO A 136 24.23 -27.80 -8.12
CA PRO A 136 24.40 -29.03 -7.36
C PRO A 136 23.49 -29.12 -6.13
N HIS A 137 23.29 -27.98 -5.44
CA HIS A 137 22.44 -27.89 -4.25
C HIS A 137 20.95 -28.02 -4.60
N TYR A 138 20.50 -27.39 -5.71
CA TYR A 138 19.13 -27.54 -6.16
C TYR A 138 18.81 -28.95 -6.65
N GLU A 139 19.73 -29.59 -7.38
CA GLU A 139 19.54 -30.95 -7.86
C GLU A 139 19.38 -31.92 -6.70
N GLU A 140 20.24 -31.86 -5.69
CA GLU A 140 20.15 -32.73 -4.52
C GLU A 140 18.92 -32.42 -3.66
N ALA A 141 18.63 -31.15 -3.39
CA ALA A 141 17.43 -30.74 -2.65
C ALA A 141 16.12 -31.16 -3.34
N SER A 142 16.12 -31.27 -4.67
CA SER A 142 14.95 -31.67 -5.48
C SER A 142 14.68 -33.18 -5.44
N ARG A 143 15.63 -34.03 -5.02
CA ARG A 143 15.46 -35.51 -4.99
C ARG A 143 14.52 -35.98 -3.91
N GLY A 144 14.24 -35.17 -2.89
CA GLY A 144 13.33 -35.50 -1.81
C GLY A 144 11.88 -35.74 -2.26
N ASN A 145 11.09 -36.37 -1.39
CA ASN A 145 9.66 -36.63 -1.63
C ASN A 145 8.73 -35.57 -1.01
N GLN A 146 9.28 -34.59 -0.32
CA GLN A 146 8.53 -33.50 0.32
C GLN A 146 7.90 -32.57 -0.73
N LYS A 147 6.86 -31.81 -0.34
CA LYS A 147 6.18 -30.84 -1.23
C LYS A 147 7.16 -29.86 -1.84
N VAL A 148 8.12 -29.34 -1.05
CA VAL A 148 9.14 -28.40 -1.49
C VAL A 148 10.05 -29.01 -2.55
N SER A 149 10.57 -30.22 -2.32
CA SER A 149 11.44 -30.91 -3.27
C SER A 149 10.73 -31.17 -4.61
N ARG A 150 9.44 -31.50 -4.58
CA ARG A 150 8.66 -31.68 -5.82
C ARG A 150 8.45 -30.35 -6.57
N SER A 151 8.21 -29.26 -5.84
CA SER A 151 8.08 -27.92 -6.41
C SER A 151 9.41 -27.46 -7.04
N LEU A 152 10.55 -27.66 -6.35
CA LEU A 152 11.87 -27.38 -6.90
C LEU A 152 12.17 -28.17 -8.17
N ARG A 153 11.86 -29.48 -8.16
CA ARG A 153 12.05 -30.34 -9.33
C ARG A 153 11.26 -29.85 -10.55
N SER A 154 10.01 -29.46 -10.36
CA SER A 154 9.18 -28.86 -11.41
C SER A 154 9.82 -27.56 -11.90
N ALA A 155 10.22 -26.67 -11.00
CA ALA A 155 10.83 -25.39 -11.35
C ALA A 155 12.14 -25.55 -12.17
N LEU A 156 13.00 -26.49 -11.78
CA LEU A 156 14.22 -26.81 -12.51
C LEU A 156 13.93 -27.40 -13.90
N SER A 157 12.94 -28.30 -13.97
CA SER A 157 12.51 -28.86 -15.25
C SER A 157 11.97 -27.77 -16.19
N ASP A 158 11.12 -26.89 -15.71
CA ASP A 158 10.55 -25.80 -16.51
C ASP A 158 11.66 -24.83 -16.96
N LEU A 159 12.59 -24.44 -16.06
CA LEU A 159 13.73 -23.58 -16.44
C LEU A 159 14.59 -24.22 -17.52
N SER A 160 14.85 -25.54 -17.43
CA SER A 160 15.68 -26.25 -18.41
C SER A 160 14.99 -26.45 -19.76
N GLN A 161 13.67 -26.69 -19.78
CA GLN A 161 12.89 -26.99 -20.98
C GLN A 161 12.41 -25.73 -21.69
N GLU A 162 11.86 -24.77 -20.93
CA GLU A 162 11.27 -23.55 -21.49
C GLU A 162 12.32 -22.47 -21.72
N ARG A 163 13.46 -22.55 -21.02
CA ARG A 163 14.52 -21.52 -21.07
C ARG A 163 13.97 -20.13 -20.77
N ARG A 164 13.06 -20.05 -19.79
CA ARG A 164 12.44 -18.82 -19.31
C ARG A 164 12.48 -18.75 -17.80
N LEU A 165 12.63 -17.52 -17.28
CA LEU A 165 12.65 -17.26 -15.87
C LEU A 165 11.84 -15.99 -15.56
N ARG A 166 10.90 -16.09 -14.63
CA ARG A 166 10.15 -14.95 -14.15
C ARG A 166 10.77 -14.40 -12.87
N LEU A 167 10.98 -13.11 -12.85
CA LEU A 167 11.43 -12.34 -11.71
C LEU A 167 10.29 -11.40 -11.26
N LEU A 168 10.15 -11.20 -9.95
CA LEU A 168 9.31 -10.14 -9.42
C LEU A 168 10.15 -9.28 -8.49
N ARG A 169 10.36 -8.02 -8.87
CA ARG A 169 11.02 -7.04 -8.03
C ARG A 169 10.00 -6.17 -7.32
N VAL A 170 10.15 -6.07 -6.01
CA VAL A 170 9.38 -5.17 -5.15
C VAL A 170 10.33 -4.10 -4.63
N ASP A 171 10.13 -2.87 -5.07
CA ASP A 171 10.92 -1.71 -4.65
C ASP A 171 10.08 -0.81 -3.75
N ASP A 172 10.66 -0.31 -2.68
CA ASP A 172 10.12 0.83 -1.93
C ASP A 172 11.09 2.01 -1.91
N TYR A 173 10.53 3.21 -1.75
CA TYR A 173 11.24 4.47 -1.65
C TYR A 173 10.58 5.32 -0.56
N ASN A 174 11.35 6.18 0.11
CA ASN A 174 10.96 6.90 1.31
C ASN A 174 10.64 5.94 2.48
N ALA A 175 11.33 4.79 2.52
CA ALA A 175 11.32 3.83 3.62
C ALA A 175 12.74 3.71 4.21
N ALA A 176 12.86 3.24 5.47
CA ALA A 176 14.13 3.28 6.20
C ALA A 176 15.27 2.48 5.57
N GLY A 177 14.96 1.50 4.72
CA GLY A 177 15.93 0.54 4.23
C GLY A 177 16.38 -0.44 5.32
N LEU A 178 17.19 -1.42 4.95
CA LEU A 178 17.70 -2.45 5.88
C LEU A 178 18.92 -1.93 6.65
N THR A 179 18.67 -0.98 7.56
CA THR A 179 19.68 -0.40 8.45
C THR A 179 20.11 -1.38 9.54
N GLY A 180 21.22 -1.06 10.20
CA GLY A 180 21.75 -1.85 11.32
C GLY A 180 22.78 -2.90 10.93
N PRO A 181 23.35 -3.58 11.94
CA PRO A 181 24.46 -4.52 11.78
C PRO A 181 24.04 -5.87 11.17
N GLU A 182 25.03 -6.67 10.76
CA GLU A 182 24.83 -7.94 10.07
C GLU A 182 24.12 -9.01 10.92
N TYR A 183 24.44 -9.11 12.22
CA TYR A 183 24.08 -10.26 13.05
C TYR A 183 23.32 -9.89 14.33
N SER A 184 23.44 -8.66 14.79
CA SER A 184 22.78 -8.20 16.00
C SER A 184 21.44 -7.48 15.70
N ASP A 185 20.79 -6.93 16.73
CA ASP A 185 19.48 -6.31 16.57
C ASP A 185 19.49 -5.16 15.56
N GLY A 186 18.57 -5.21 14.61
CA GLY A 186 18.43 -4.24 13.54
C GLY A 186 17.52 -4.74 12.42
N ARG A 187 17.09 -3.83 11.54
CA ARG A 187 16.23 -4.15 10.39
C ARG A 187 16.86 -5.17 9.46
N PHE A 188 18.19 -5.04 9.21
CA PHE A 188 18.91 -5.98 8.36
C PHE A 188 18.85 -7.40 8.91
N ALA A 189 19.28 -7.62 10.15
CA ALA A 189 19.30 -8.94 10.76
C ALA A 189 17.89 -9.53 10.89
N ALA A 190 16.89 -8.71 11.22
CA ALA A 190 15.51 -9.15 11.32
C ALA A 190 14.97 -9.70 9.99
N VAL A 191 15.33 -9.11 8.83
CA VAL A 191 14.89 -9.59 7.51
C VAL A 191 15.74 -10.71 6.98
N VAL A 192 17.08 -10.57 7.04
CA VAL A 192 18.02 -11.44 6.33
C VAL A 192 18.38 -12.67 7.14
N ARG A 193 18.55 -12.55 8.47
CA ARG A 193 19.13 -13.60 9.32
C ARG A 193 18.13 -14.36 10.14
N ARG A 194 17.09 -13.67 10.64
CA ARG A 194 16.17 -14.23 11.62
C ARG A 194 14.87 -14.67 10.96
N GLN A 195 14.34 -15.78 11.40
CA GLN A 195 12.99 -16.23 11.06
C GLN A 195 12.03 -15.77 12.16
N LEU A 196 10.79 -15.40 11.80
CA LEU A 196 9.72 -15.05 12.74
C LEU A 196 10.06 -13.90 13.72
N ASP A 197 11.08 -13.10 13.42
CA ASP A 197 11.46 -11.93 14.23
C ASP A 197 11.01 -10.64 13.54
N SER A 198 10.42 -9.73 14.31
CA SER A 198 10.08 -8.37 13.87
C SER A 198 10.85 -7.38 14.72
N HIS A 199 11.65 -6.50 14.11
CA HIS A 199 12.39 -5.44 14.81
C HIS A 199 11.47 -4.29 15.27
N LYS A 200 10.15 -4.41 15.10
CA LYS A 200 9.18 -3.33 15.39
C LYS A 200 9.01 -3.12 16.89
N VAL A 201 9.27 -1.90 17.35
CA VAL A 201 9.08 -1.49 18.74
C VAL A 201 7.56 -1.45 19.06
N THR A 202 7.17 -2.14 20.12
CA THR A 202 5.79 -2.13 20.63
C THR A 202 5.38 -0.70 20.98
N GLY A 203 4.42 -0.12 20.25
CA GLY A 203 3.86 1.23 20.54
C GLY A 203 3.96 2.27 19.42
N GLY A 204 4.59 1.95 18.29
CA GLY A 204 4.64 2.84 17.11
C GLY A 204 3.43 2.73 16.17
N ARG A 205 3.41 3.56 15.12
CA ARG A 205 2.41 3.53 14.02
C ARG A 205 2.49 2.25 13.15
N ALA A 206 3.49 1.39 13.37
CA ALA A 206 3.77 0.20 12.59
C ALA A 206 2.71 -0.90 12.75
N GLY A 207 2.20 -1.44 11.64
CA GLY A 207 1.07 -2.38 11.59
C GLY A 207 1.40 -3.85 11.80
N GLY A 208 2.62 -4.31 11.48
CA GLY A 208 2.98 -5.74 11.51
C GLY A 208 3.48 -6.22 12.87
N SER A 209 2.93 -7.32 13.39
CA SER A 209 3.22 -7.80 14.76
C SER A 209 3.96 -9.13 14.85
N TYR A 210 3.94 -9.98 13.79
CA TYR A 210 4.37 -11.39 13.92
C TYR A 210 5.65 -11.76 13.18
N GLY A 211 6.26 -10.86 12.40
CA GLY A 211 7.44 -11.18 11.58
C GLY A 211 7.20 -12.22 10.48
N LEU A 212 5.95 -12.60 10.25
CA LEU A 212 5.53 -13.59 9.27
C LEU A 212 5.45 -13.01 7.86
N GLY A 213 5.07 -11.74 7.71
CA GLY A 213 4.85 -11.09 6.41
C GLY A 213 6.06 -11.15 5.47
N LYS A 214 7.29 -11.07 6.01
CA LYS A 214 8.51 -11.22 5.21
C LYS A 214 8.65 -12.61 4.56
N ALA A 215 8.05 -13.65 5.13
CA ALA A 215 8.12 -15.00 4.58
C ALA A 215 7.40 -15.13 3.24
N THR A 216 6.46 -14.23 2.93
CA THR A 216 5.76 -14.18 1.65
C THR A 216 6.69 -13.99 0.47
N LEU A 217 7.81 -13.24 0.66
CA LEU A 217 8.82 -13.04 -0.38
C LEU A 217 9.41 -14.38 -0.87
N TRP A 218 9.76 -15.28 0.06
CA TRP A 218 10.31 -16.59 -0.27
C TRP A 218 9.23 -17.59 -0.70
N ALA A 219 8.03 -17.47 -0.16
CA ALA A 219 6.92 -18.34 -0.49
C ALA A 219 6.40 -18.13 -1.93
N THR A 220 6.55 -16.93 -2.49
CA THR A 220 6.23 -16.62 -3.90
C THR A 220 7.37 -16.92 -4.87
N SER A 221 8.50 -17.47 -4.39
CA SER A 221 9.61 -17.96 -5.21
C SER A 221 9.54 -19.48 -5.36
N ARG A 222 9.51 -19.98 -6.59
CA ARG A 222 9.60 -21.43 -6.86
C ARG A 222 10.97 -22.00 -6.49
N PHE A 223 12.01 -21.14 -6.46
CA PHE A 223 13.38 -21.50 -6.11
C PHE A 223 13.72 -21.20 -4.65
N GLY A 224 12.83 -20.56 -3.87
CA GLY A 224 13.12 -20.14 -2.51
C GLY A 224 14.24 -19.08 -2.42
N LEU A 225 14.43 -18.28 -3.48
CA LEU A 225 15.54 -17.38 -3.68
C LEU A 225 15.09 -15.94 -3.80
N VAL A 226 15.65 -15.07 -2.96
CA VAL A 226 15.42 -13.62 -2.97
C VAL A 226 16.76 -12.89 -2.90
N LEU A 227 16.98 -11.95 -3.82
CA LEU A 227 18.08 -11.00 -3.77
C LEU A 227 17.58 -9.68 -3.21
N ILE A 228 18.44 -8.97 -2.49
CA ILE A 228 18.07 -7.77 -1.74
C ILE A 228 19.11 -6.70 -2.00
N ASN A 229 18.66 -5.49 -2.39
CA ASN A 229 19.48 -4.28 -2.44
C ASN A 229 18.83 -3.19 -1.59
N SER A 230 19.58 -2.57 -0.70
CA SER A 230 19.04 -1.54 0.19
C SER A 230 19.84 -0.24 0.09
N THR A 231 19.11 0.87 -0.01
CA THR A 231 19.59 2.23 0.24
C THR A 231 19.16 2.60 1.65
N LEU A 232 20.10 2.95 2.50
CA LEU A 232 19.89 3.09 3.94
C LEU A 232 19.54 4.53 4.30
N SER A 233 18.59 4.73 5.21
CA SER A 233 18.31 6.04 5.83
C SER A 233 19.41 6.50 6.79
N GLU A 234 20.14 5.56 7.38
CA GLU A 234 21.26 5.79 8.27
C GLU A 234 22.49 5.04 7.77
N PRO A 235 23.68 5.67 7.73
CA PRO A 235 24.88 5.01 7.21
C PRO A 235 25.27 3.78 8.03
N TYR A 236 25.63 2.71 7.34
CA TYR A 236 26.31 1.55 7.88
C TYR A 236 27.71 1.44 7.26
N GLU A 237 28.77 1.32 8.06
CA GLU A 237 30.18 1.36 7.60
C GLU A 237 30.53 2.60 6.77
N GLY A 238 29.83 3.71 7.01
CA GLY A 238 30.05 4.98 6.30
C GLY A 238 29.37 5.07 4.94
N ARG A 239 28.56 4.10 4.55
CA ARG A 239 27.86 4.02 3.26
C ARG A 239 26.36 3.91 3.45
N THR A 240 25.61 4.34 2.42
CA THR A 240 24.13 4.27 2.40
C THR A 240 23.58 3.55 1.19
N VAL A 241 24.27 3.51 0.05
CA VAL A 241 23.76 3.02 -1.23
C VAL A 241 24.43 1.71 -1.62
N GLY A 242 23.65 0.76 -2.15
CA GLY A 242 24.16 -0.47 -2.75
C GLY A 242 24.50 -1.57 -1.75
N ARG A 243 23.84 -1.63 -0.58
CA ARG A 243 23.98 -2.75 0.35
C ARG A 243 23.23 -3.97 -0.17
N VAL A 244 23.95 -4.97 -0.64
CA VAL A 244 23.38 -6.15 -1.31
C VAL A 244 23.61 -7.41 -0.50
N ILE A 245 22.65 -8.32 -0.56
CA ILE A 245 22.77 -9.71 -0.08
C ILE A 245 21.75 -10.58 -0.82
N GLY A 246 22.09 -11.83 -1.10
CA GLY A 246 21.15 -12.85 -1.53
C GLY A 246 20.80 -13.79 -0.39
N ARG A 247 19.57 -14.29 -0.34
CA ARG A 247 19.17 -15.36 0.58
C ARG A 247 18.37 -16.43 -0.14
N LEU A 248 18.80 -17.68 0.07
CA LEU A 248 18.19 -18.91 -0.43
C LEU A 248 17.74 -19.76 0.76
N ASP A 249 16.54 -20.30 0.69
CA ASP A 249 16.02 -21.26 1.66
C ASP A 249 15.68 -22.59 0.96
N LEU A 250 16.57 -23.59 1.06
CA LEU A 250 16.37 -24.97 0.57
C LEU A 250 15.97 -25.92 1.71
N PRO A 251 15.42 -27.11 1.42
CA PRO A 251 15.39 -28.19 2.41
C PRO A 251 16.81 -28.71 2.67
N TRP A 252 16.96 -29.44 3.77
CA TRP A 252 18.18 -30.19 4.05
C TRP A 252 18.60 -31.09 2.86
N HIS A 253 19.87 -31.10 2.49
CA HIS A 253 20.42 -31.88 1.36
C HIS A 253 21.90 -32.16 1.56
N GLU A 254 22.47 -33.06 0.74
CA GLU A 254 23.88 -33.40 0.73
C GLU A 254 24.51 -33.16 -0.64
N VAL A 255 25.66 -32.52 -0.70
CA VAL A 255 26.44 -32.30 -1.92
C VAL A 255 27.88 -32.72 -1.67
N GLY A 256 28.42 -33.58 -2.53
CA GLY A 256 29.81 -34.01 -2.41
C GLY A 256 30.17 -34.76 -1.11
N GLY A 257 29.18 -35.29 -0.41
CA GLY A 257 29.37 -35.98 0.90
C GLY A 257 29.30 -35.05 2.10
N GLU A 258 29.05 -33.76 1.90
CA GLU A 258 28.81 -32.77 2.94
C GLU A 258 27.32 -32.48 3.07
N ALA A 259 26.84 -32.37 4.32
CA ALA A 259 25.45 -32.10 4.63
C ALA A 259 25.21 -30.60 4.88
N TYR A 260 24.11 -30.06 4.32
CA TYR A 260 23.72 -28.66 4.43
C TYR A 260 22.35 -28.53 5.07
N ALA A 261 22.21 -27.53 5.96
CA ALA A 261 20.97 -27.27 6.70
C ALA A 261 19.85 -26.61 5.85
N GLY A 262 20.19 -26.15 4.64
CA GLY A 262 19.25 -25.56 3.70
C GLY A 262 19.46 -24.07 3.42
N PRO A 263 19.50 -23.16 4.41
CA PRO A 263 19.74 -21.74 4.14
C PRO A 263 21.12 -21.46 3.55
N ALA A 264 21.17 -20.54 2.58
CA ALA A 264 22.41 -20.04 1.99
C ALA A 264 22.32 -18.53 1.72
N TRP A 265 23.46 -17.87 1.64
CA TRP A 265 23.56 -16.44 1.37
C TRP A 265 24.58 -16.15 0.27
N LEU A 266 24.20 -15.31 -0.69
CA LEU A 266 25.13 -14.67 -1.63
C LEU A 266 25.70 -13.43 -0.97
N GLY A 267 27.02 -13.37 -0.80
CA GLY A 267 27.66 -12.23 -0.16
C GLY A 267 29.18 -12.38 -0.11
N GLU A 268 29.84 -11.41 0.53
CA GLU A 268 31.25 -11.50 0.84
C GLU A 268 31.49 -12.41 2.07
N PRO A 269 32.58 -13.20 2.11
CA PRO A 269 32.95 -13.91 3.33
C PRO A 269 33.27 -12.94 4.47
N ASP A 270 32.74 -13.21 5.66
CA ASP A 270 33.08 -12.41 6.84
C ASP A 270 34.53 -12.65 7.26
N THR A 271 35.16 -11.65 7.83
CA THR A 271 36.55 -11.69 8.24
C THR A 271 36.78 -11.76 9.72
N GLU A 272 35.72 -11.51 10.47
CA GLU A 272 35.82 -11.61 11.93
C GLU A 272 35.94 -13.11 12.33
N PRO A 273 36.90 -13.47 13.21
CA PRO A 273 37.08 -14.84 13.59
C PRO A 273 35.82 -15.52 14.18
N GLU A 274 34.95 -14.72 14.80
CA GLU A 274 33.69 -15.19 15.38
C GLU A 274 32.66 -15.56 14.31
N HIS A 275 32.86 -15.09 13.07
CA HIS A 275 31.96 -15.28 11.93
C HIS A 275 32.62 -16.04 10.77
N GLU A 276 33.69 -16.83 11.08
CA GLU A 276 34.35 -17.66 10.08
C GLU A 276 33.36 -18.61 9.38
N GLY A 277 33.39 -18.64 8.06
CA GLY A 277 32.44 -19.44 7.24
C GLY A 277 31.05 -18.84 7.09
N VAL A 278 30.85 -17.59 7.48
CA VAL A 278 29.61 -16.86 7.30
C VAL A 278 29.79 -15.82 6.20
N SER A 279 28.72 -15.63 5.40
CA SER A 279 28.63 -14.56 4.40
C SER A 279 28.00 -13.30 5.00
N ARG A 280 28.50 -12.14 4.63
CA ARG A 280 27.94 -10.82 4.98
C ARG A 280 27.43 -10.08 3.75
N SER A 281 26.64 -9.01 3.94
CA SER A 281 26.28 -8.10 2.85
C SER A 281 27.52 -7.42 2.26
N TRP A 282 27.45 -7.08 0.98
CA TRP A 282 28.50 -6.31 0.33
C TRP A 282 27.94 -5.02 -0.28
N TRP A 283 28.84 -4.11 -0.64
CA TRP A 283 28.53 -2.87 -1.30
C TRP A 283 28.78 -3.04 -2.80
N ALA A 284 27.72 -3.31 -3.56
CA ALA A 284 27.79 -3.57 -4.98
C ALA A 284 27.95 -2.30 -5.81
N ASP A 285 28.69 -2.42 -6.92
CA ASP A 285 28.78 -1.41 -7.94
C ASP A 285 27.57 -1.44 -8.89
N ASP A 286 27.42 -0.42 -9.73
CA ASP A 286 26.29 -0.27 -10.64
C ASP A 286 26.21 -1.40 -11.68
N ASP A 287 27.36 -1.96 -12.12
CA ASP A 287 27.38 -3.05 -13.10
C ASP A 287 26.86 -4.37 -12.47
N THR A 288 27.25 -4.65 -11.23
CA THR A 288 26.72 -5.77 -10.46
C THR A 288 25.23 -5.60 -10.20
N LEU A 289 24.80 -4.41 -9.78
CA LEU A 289 23.37 -4.12 -9.54
C LEU A 289 22.56 -4.30 -10.82
N ARG A 290 23.06 -3.86 -11.95
CA ARG A 290 22.40 -4.01 -13.26
C ARG A 290 22.31 -5.48 -13.68
N GLY A 291 23.41 -6.23 -13.55
CA GLY A 291 23.44 -7.65 -13.88
C GLY A 291 22.49 -8.49 -13.02
N LEU A 292 22.30 -8.12 -11.76
CA LEU A 292 21.36 -8.76 -10.84
C LEU A 292 19.93 -8.19 -10.91
N HIS A 293 19.61 -7.26 -11.80
CA HIS A 293 18.32 -6.57 -11.88
C HIS A 293 17.89 -5.89 -10.58
N LEU A 294 18.86 -5.39 -9.78
CA LEU A 294 18.66 -4.74 -8.49
C LEU A 294 18.92 -3.23 -8.52
N GLU A 295 19.17 -2.64 -9.70
CA GLU A 295 19.40 -1.21 -9.86
C GLU A 295 18.20 -0.39 -9.36
N ARG A 296 18.45 0.59 -8.48
CA ARG A 296 17.44 1.49 -7.93
C ARG A 296 17.48 2.84 -8.62
N SER A 297 16.32 3.45 -8.82
CA SER A 297 16.25 4.82 -9.38
C SER A 297 16.44 5.85 -8.26
N GLY A 298 17.58 6.57 -8.30
CA GLY A 298 17.90 7.64 -7.33
C GLY A 298 18.48 7.09 -6.02
N THR A 299 18.60 8.00 -5.05
CA THR A 299 19.26 7.74 -3.76
C THR A 299 18.27 7.77 -2.58
N ASP A 300 16.97 7.79 -2.84
CA ASP A 300 15.96 7.74 -1.79
C ASP A 300 16.10 6.43 -0.98
N PRO A 301 16.09 6.50 0.36
CA PRO A 301 16.15 5.32 1.20
C PRO A 301 15.02 4.34 0.90
N GLY A 302 15.33 3.05 1.05
CA GLY A 302 14.38 1.96 0.82
C GLY A 302 15.08 0.67 0.41
N THR A 303 14.29 -0.33 0.04
CA THR A 303 14.78 -1.67 -0.29
C THR A 303 14.16 -2.19 -1.58
N SER A 304 14.95 -2.93 -2.34
CA SER A 304 14.52 -3.72 -3.48
C SER A 304 14.66 -5.20 -3.13
N PHE A 305 13.56 -5.94 -3.23
CA PHE A 305 13.53 -7.39 -3.11
C PHE A 305 13.28 -7.99 -4.50
N LEU A 306 14.21 -8.80 -5.00
CA LEU A 306 14.05 -9.52 -6.25
C LEU A 306 13.76 -11.00 -5.97
N ILE A 307 12.54 -11.41 -6.22
CA ILE A 307 12.06 -12.78 -6.08
C ILE A 307 12.38 -13.52 -7.38
N VAL A 308 13.23 -14.54 -7.29
CA VAL A 308 13.67 -15.34 -8.45
C VAL A 308 12.74 -16.53 -8.63
N GLY A 309 12.22 -16.72 -9.85
CA GLY A 309 11.21 -17.74 -10.14
C GLY A 309 9.85 -17.39 -9.55
N ALA A 310 9.43 -16.14 -9.72
CA ALA A 310 8.16 -15.64 -9.19
C ALA A 310 6.96 -16.37 -9.81
N TYR A 311 5.96 -16.68 -8.97
CA TYR A 311 4.72 -17.34 -9.37
C TYR A 311 3.57 -16.97 -8.43
N ASP A 312 2.36 -17.20 -8.89
CA ASP A 312 1.17 -17.11 -8.05
C ASP A 312 0.83 -18.47 -7.44
N ALA A 313 1.02 -18.63 -6.13
CA ALA A 313 0.80 -19.89 -5.44
C ALA A 313 -0.68 -20.33 -5.40
N SER A 314 -1.63 -19.41 -5.63
CA SER A 314 -3.05 -19.74 -5.73
C SER A 314 -3.42 -20.42 -7.05
N GLY A 315 -2.57 -20.32 -8.09
CA GLY A 315 -2.88 -20.76 -9.44
C GLY A 315 -3.93 -19.93 -10.16
N ALA A 316 -4.32 -18.77 -9.63
CA ALA A 316 -5.31 -17.90 -10.25
C ALA A 316 -4.71 -16.96 -11.30
N ALA A 317 -3.38 -16.82 -11.34
CA ALA A 317 -2.67 -15.99 -12.29
C ALA A 317 -1.44 -16.76 -12.82
N GLU A 318 -1.54 -17.32 -14.02
CA GLU A 318 -0.48 -18.13 -14.64
C GLU A 318 0.31 -17.35 -15.68
N SER A 319 -0.32 -16.41 -16.38
CA SER A 319 0.33 -15.53 -17.36
C SER A 319 0.88 -14.26 -16.72
N LEU A 320 1.82 -13.59 -17.43
CA LEU A 320 2.34 -12.29 -17.00
C LEU A 320 1.24 -11.23 -16.87
N GLN A 321 0.27 -11.24 -17.79
CA GLN A 321 -0.86 -10.31 -17.77
C GLN A 321 -1.73 -10.54 -16.53
N GLU A 322 -2.11 -11.79 -16.25
CA GLU A 322 -2.92 -12.12 -15.08
C GLU A 322 -2.21 -11.79 -13.76
N MET A 323 -0.89 -12.04 -13.68
CA MET A 323 -0.07 -11.65 -12.52
C MET A 323 -0.04 -10.13 -12.36
N HIS A 324 0.13 -9.37 -13.46
CA HIS A 324 0.09 -7.92 -13.48
C HIS A 324 -1.25 -7.40 -12.97
N ASP A 325 -2.36 -7.85 -13.57
CA ASP A 325 -3.71 -7.42 -13.22
C ASP A 325 -4.03 -7.76 -11.75
N LYS A 326 -3.60 -8.92 -11.27
CA LYS A 326 -3.77 -9.32 -9.87
C LYS A 326 -3.03 -8.41 -8.90
N LEU A 327 -1.79 -7.99 -9.22
CA LEU A 327 -1.03 -7.03 -8.41
C LEU A 327 -1.72 -5.66 -8.38
N VAL A 328 -2.13 -5.13 -9.55
CA VAL A 328 -2.86 -3.86 -9.64
C VAL A 328 -4.14 -3.91 -8.80
N GLN A 329 -4.94 -4.98 -8.97
CA GLN A 329 -6.21 -5.13 -8.25
C GLN A 329 -6.00 -5.27 -6.74
N SER A 330 -4.97 -6.00 -6.29
CA SER A 330 -4.67 -6.19 -4.87
C SER A 330 -4.26 -4.87 -4.22
N LEU A 331 -3.35 -4.12 -4.86
CA LEU A 331 -2.94 -2.80 -4.39
C LEU A 331 -4.11 -1.81 -4.34
N ALA A 332 -4.98 -1.83 -5.36
CA ALA A 332 -6.17 -1.00 -5.41
C ALA A 332 -7.16 -1.35 -4.29
N ASN A 333 -7.38 -2.63 -4.00
CA ASN A 333 -8.33 -3.06 -2.98
C ASN A 333 -7.85 -2.76 -1.55
N ASP A 334 -6.58 -3.04 -1.27
CA ASP A 334 -6.06 -2.97 0.09
C ASP A 334 -5.59 -1.57 0.49
N PHE A 335 -5.08 -0.77 -0.46
CA PHE A 335 -4.39 0.49 -0.18
C PHE A 335 -4.98 1.73 -0.87
N TRP A 336 -6.14 1.62 -1.54
CA TRP A 336 -6.77 2.77 -2.22
C TRP A 336 -6.81 4.02 -1.33
N ALA A 337 -7.12 3.88 -0.06
CA ALA A 337 -7.27 5.00 0.87
C ALA A 337 -5.92 5.65 1.25
N ALA A 338 -4.83 4.88 1.26
CA ALA A 338 -3.48 5.42 1.45
C ALA A 338 -3.01 6.25 0.24
N MET A 339 -3.58 6.00 -0.95
CA MET A 339 -3.26 6.73 -2.18
C MET A 339 -4.07 8.02 -2.36
N ILE A 340 -5.03 8.31 -1.46
CA ILE A 340 -5.82 9.54 -1.50
C ILE A 340 -5.12 10.61 -0.67
N GLY A 341 -4.80 11.74 -1.32
CA GLY A 341 -4.31 12.95 -0.67
C GLY A 341 -5.41 14.00 -0.53
N GLY A 342 -5.25 14.95 0.38
CA GLY A 342 -6.12 16.12 0.56
C GLY A 342 -5.44 17.42 0.14
N ARG A 343 -6.14 18.54 0.31
CA ARG A 343 -5.63 19.89 -0.03
C ARG A 343 -4.37 20.27 0.74
N THR A 344 -4.22 19.78 1.97
CA THR A 344 -3.14 20.17 2.89
C THR A 344 -2.09 19.09 3.08
N ALA A 345 -2.40 17.84 2.74
CA ALA A 345 -1.51 16.70 2.90
C ALA A 345 -1.58 15.79 1.67
N GLY A 346 -0.43 15.43 1.12
CA GLY A 346 -0.34 14.46 0.02
C GLY A 346 -0.80 13.05 0.42
N PRO A 347 -0.83 12.12 -0.53
CA PRO A 347 -1.12 10.72 -0.24
C PRO A 347 -0.02 10.11 0.64
N LEU A 348 -0.34 9.01 1.32
CA LEU A 348 0.63 8.23 2.09
C LEU A 348 1.43 7.29 1.19
N LEU A 349 0.83 6.85 0.09
CA LEU A 349 1.34 5.83 -0.82
C LEU A 349 1.15 6.24 -2.29
N GLU A 350 2.13 5.89 -3.10
CA GLU A 350 2.03 5.81 -4.57
C GLU A 350 2.43 4.39 -4.99
N ALA A 351 1.63 3.73 -5.83
CA ALA A 351 1.88 2.37 -6.27
C ALA A 351 1.91 2.24 -7.79
N HIS A 352 2.90 1.51 -8.29
CA HIS A 352 3.10 1.25 -9.73
C HIS A 352 3.34 -0.23 -9.95
N VAL A 353 2.80 -0.77 -11.04
CA VAL A 353 3.07 -2.12 -11.52
C VAL A 353 3.57 -2.03 -12.95
N THR A 354 4.69 -2.70 -13.22
CA THR A 354 5.31 -2.74 -14.56
C THR A 354 5.62 -4.18 -14.92
N THR A 355 5.36 -4.56 -16.15
CA THR A 355 5.72 -5.89 -16.68
C THR A 355 6.67 -5.73 -17.87
N LEU A 356 7.78 -6.44 -17.80
CA LEU A 356 8.86 -6.42 -18.78
C LEU A 356 9.05 -7.81 -19.40
N LEU A 357 9.45 -7.82 -20.67
CA LEU A 357 9.99 -9.00 -21.34
C LEU A 357 11.38 -8.62 -21.88
N ASN A 358 12.43 -9.23 -21.36
CA ASN A 358 13.82 -8.93 -21.72
C ASN A 358 14.20 -7.44 -21.65
N GLY A 359 13.62 -6.71 -20.67
CA GLY A 359 13.83 -5.27 -20.51
C GLY A 359 12.81 -4.39 -21.23
N ASP A 360 12.06 -4.89 -22.20
CA ASP A 360 11.03 -4.16 -22.92
C ASP A 360 9.73 -4.10 -22.14
N VAL A 361 9.17 -2.90 -21.96
CA VAL A 361 7.89 -2.70 -21.26
C VAL A 361 6.75 -3.29 -22.08
N ARG A 362 5.97 -4.19 -21.46
CA ARG A 362 4.74 -4.77 -22.00
C ARG A 362 3.50 -4.12 -21.43
N PHE A 363 3.45 -3.98 -20.12
CA PHE A 363 2.34 -3.36 -19.38
C PHE A 363 2.92 -2.42 -18.33
N GLN A 364 2.24 -1.31 -18.09
CA GLN A 364 2.64 -0.36 -17.04
C GLN A 364 1.41 0.39 -16.55
N ASP A 365 1.12 0.25 -15.25
CA ASP A 365 0.01 0.90 -14.59
C ASP A 365 0.49 1.65 -13.35
N GLN A 366 -0.02 2.87 -13.19
CA GLN A 366 -0.09 3.54 -11.91
C GLN A 366 -1.45 3.23 -11.31
N VAL A 367 -1.48 2.68 -10.09
CA VAL A 367 -2.74 2.33 -9.43
C VAL A 367 -3.51 3.60 -9.11
N ASP A 368 -4.67 3.79 -9.77
CA ASP A 368 -5.55 4.94 -9.55
C ASP A 368 -6.74 4.54 -8.66
N PRO A 369 -6.78 4.99 -7.38
CA PRO A 369 -7.87 4.66 -6.48
C PRO A 369 -9.24 5.18 -6.95
N HIS A 370 -9.27 6.28 -7.71
CA HIS A 370 -10.52 6.84 -8.23
C HIS A 370 -11.12 5.99 -9.34
N ALA A 371 -10.29 5.32 -10.14
CA ALA A 371 -10.76 4.41 -11.18
C ALA A 371 -11.32 3.11 -10.60
N HIS A 372 -10.72 2.60 -9.51
CA HIS A 372 -11.11 1.33 -8.90
C HIS A 372 -12.24 1.48 -7.86
N HIS A 373 -12.25 2.57 -7.09
CA HIS A 373 -13.16 2.80 -5.95
C HIS A 373 -13.69 4.23 -5.92
N ALA A 374 -14.44 4.64 -6.95
CA ALA A 374 -14.88 6.03 -7.15
C ALA A 374 -15.63 6.60 -5.95
N ALA A 375 -16.66 5.90 -5.44
CA ALA A 375 -17.44 6.38 -4.30
C ALA A 375 -16.65 6.41 -2.99
N LEU A 376 -15.82 5.41 -2.72
CA LEU A 376 -14.98 5.37 -1.53
C LEU A 376 -13.90 6.45 -1.57
N SER A 377 -13.26 6.65 -2.72
CA SER A 377 -12.27 7.70 -2.94
C SER A 377 -12.89 9.09 -2.77
N ARG A 378 -14.09 9.31 -3.30
CA ARG A 378 -14.89 10.54 -3.09
C ARG A 378 -15.15 10.77 -1.60
N ALA A 379 -15.55 9.72 -0.86
CA ALA A 379 -15.85 9.82 0.56
C ALA A 379 -14.62 10.28 1.36
N LEU A 380 -13.47 9.64 1.15
CA LEU A 380 -12.24 9.97 1.84
C LEU A 380 -11.71 11.35 1.42
N GLN A 381 -11.74 11.66 0.11
CA GLN A 381 -11.31 12.97 -0.40
C GLN A 381 -12.08 14.11 0.24
N ALA A 382 -13.42 14.00 0.30
CA ALA A 382 -14.28 15.02 0.92
C ALA A 382 -13.94 15.22 2.42
N TYR A 383 -13.59 14.16 3.13
CA TYR A 383 -13.16 14.25 4.52
C TYR A 383 -11.81 14.97 4.66
N LEU A 384 -10.82 14.60 3.85
CA LEU A 384 -9.49 15.21 3.87
C LEU A 384 -9.50 16.69 3.46
N ASP A 385 -10.45 17.07 2.60
CA ASP A 385 -10.63 18.44 2.12
C ASP A 385 -11.53 19.28 3.04
N GLY A 386 -12.20 18.66 4.03
CA GLY A 386 -13.16 19.33 4.90
C GLY A 386 -14.51 19.65 4.21
N ASP A 387 -14.83 18.97 3.10
CA ASP A 387 -16.02 19.20 2.27
C ASP A 387 -17.19 18.26 2.62
N THR A 388 -17.20 17.69 3.83
CA THR A 388 -18.31 16.85 4.30
C THR A 388 -19.53 17.67 4.67
N VAL A 389 -20.73 17.08 4.54
CA VAL A 389 -22.02 17.71 4.85
C VAL A 389 -22.72 16.98 5.99
N ASP A 390 -23.71 17.64 6.62
CA ASP A 390 -24.51 17.04 7.68
C ASP A 390 -25.66 16.17 7.14
N GLU A 391 -26.11 16.44 5.90
CA GLU A 391 -27.21 15.74 5.25
C GLU A 391 -26.99 15.60 3.74
N LEU A 392 -27.32 14.42 3.18
CA LEU A 392 -27.20 14.16 1.75
C LEU A 392 -28.34 14.80 0.98
N THR A 393 -28.00 15.71 0.06
CA THR A 393 -28.92 16.34 -0.89
C THR A 393 -28.56 16.09 -2.35
N SER A 394 -27.40 15.45 -2.62
CA SER A 394 -26.87 15.14 -3.96
C SER A 394 -26.12 13.81 -3.95
N ALA A 395 -26.01 13.19 -5.13
CA ALA A 395 -25.29 11.94 -5.33
C ALA A 395 -23.78 12.04 -5.03
N ASN A 396 -23.18 13.23 -5.15
CA ASN A 396 -21.74 13.42 -4.99
C ASN A 396 -21.33 13.91 -3.59
N GLN A 397 -22.28 14.06 -2.67
CA GLN A 397 -22.01 14.50 -1.31
C GLN A 397 -21.61 13.36 -0.39
N VAL A 398 -20.91 13.74 0.67
CA VAL A 398 -20.42 12.84 1.70
C VAL A 398 -20.88 13.34 3.07
N VAL A 399 -21.64 12.53 3.79
CA VAL A 399 -22.02 12.83 5.17
C VAL A 399 -21.01 12.21 6.12
N ARG A 400 -20.73 12.94 7.22
CA ARG A 400 -19.82 12.50 8.29
C ARG A 400 -20.57 12.29 9.60
N ALA A 401 -20.18 11.26 10.34
CA ALA A 401 -20.58 11.07 11.73
C ALA A 401 -19.43 10.50 12.57
N ASP A 402 -19.41 10.80 13.86
CA ASP A 402 -18.47 10.19 14.78
C ASP A 402 -19.07 8.90 15.39
N VAL A 403 -18.24 7.85 15.53
CA VAL A 403 -18.62 6.55 16.08
C VAL A 403 -17.76 6.27 17.31
N PRO A 404 -18.34 6.14 18.52
CA PRO A 404 -17.57 5.92 19.73
C PRO A 404 -17.01 4.49 19.80
N LEU A 405 -15.70 4.39 20.07
CA LEU A 405 -14.99 3.17 20.45
C LEU A 405 -14.48 3.32 21.89
N VAL A 406 -14.98 2.50 22.81
CA VAL A 406 -14.47 2.47 24.18
C VAL A 406 -13.33 1.46 24.28
N VAL A 407 -12.11 1.95 24.46
CA VAL A 407 -10.91 1.12 24.60
C VAL A 407 -10.82 0.57 26.02
N THR A 408 -10.64 -0.76 26.14
CA THR A 408 -10.45 -1.42 27.44
C THR A 408 -9.04 -1.11 27.97
N PRO A 409 -8.86 -0.84 29.28
CA PRO A 409 -7.55 -0.63 29.87
C PRO A 409 -6.62 -1.85 29.75
N LEU A 410 -5.31 -1.60 29.76
CA LEU A 410 -4.29 -2.66 29.85
C LEU A 410 -4.37 -3.35 31.22
N LYS A 411 -4.01 -4.65 31.29
CA LYS A 411 -4.02 -5.42 32.53
C LYS A 411 -3.11 -4.85 33.60
N ASP A 412 -1.96 -4.31 33.19
CA ASP A 412 -0.93 -3.79 34.09
C ASP A 412 -1.14 -2.30 34.44
N GLN A 413 -2.06 -1.63 33.76
CA GLN A 413 -2.36 -0.22 33.95
C GLN A 413 -3.85 -0.06 34.27
N GLY A 414 -4.16 0.18 35.54
CA GLY A 414 -5.50 0.54 35.91
C GLY A 414 -6.12 -0.33 37.02
N ARG A 415 -7.06 0.27 37.73
CA ARG A 415 -7.85 -0.43 38.73
C ARG A 415 -8.89 -1.33 38.05
N PRO A 416 -9.30 -2.46 38.64
CA PRO A 416 -10.23 -3.44 38.01
C PRO A 416 -11.60 -2.89 37.57
N ARG A 417 -11.88 -1.60 37.72
CA ARG A 417 -13.15 -0.94 37.37
C ARG A 417 -12.98 0.34 36.54
N ASP A 418 -11.82 0.53 35.88
CA ASP A 418 -11.68 1.67 34.96
C ASP A 418 -12.63 1.52 33.77
N LYS A 419 -13.39 2.59 33.49
CA LYS A 419 -14.44 2.59 32.44
C LYS A 419 -13.89 2.51 31.03
N GLY A 420 -12.57 2.54 30.85
CA GLY A 420 -11.91 2.67 29.57
C GLY A 420 -11.91 4.11 29.06
N ARG A 421 -11.16 4.35 27.97
CA ARG A 421 -11.13 5.64 27.28
C ARG A 421 -11.91 5.57 25.98
N GLU A 422 -12.63 6.64 25.68
CA GLU A 422 -13.41 6.77 24.45
C GLU A 422 -12.55 7.38 23.34
N HIS A 423 -12.57 6.76 22.17
CA HIS A 423 -12.06 7.28 20.91
C HIS A 423 -13.22 7.49 19.95
N LEU A 424 -13.21 8.59 19.21
CA LEU A 424 -14.20 8.89 18.17
C LEU A 424 -13.66 8.52 16.80
N ALA A 425 -14.04 7.35 16.30
CA ALA A 425 -13.82 6.95 14.92
C ALA A 425 -14.71 7.77 13.98
N VAL A 426 -14.31 7.95 12.75
CA VAL A 426 -15.03 8.75 11.74
C VAL A 426 -15.71 7.83 10.74
N LEU A 427 -17.02 7.93 10.62
CA LEU A 427 -17.81 7.27 9.59
C LEU A 427 -18.16 8.27 8.49
N LEU A 428 -17.83 7.93 7.26
CA LEU A 428 -18.16 8.67 6.04
C LEU A 428 -19.13 7.84 5.22
N LEU A 429 -20.19 8.45 4.74
CA LEU A 429 -21.19 7.76 3.92
C LEU A 429 -21.54 8.62 2.69
N THR A 430 -21.58 7.98 1.53
CA THR A 430 -21.91 8.58 0.24
C THR A 430 -22.84 7.65 -0.55
N PRO A 431 -23.69 8.16 -1.44
CA PRO A 431 -24.42 7.32 -2.39
C PRO A 431 -23.44 6.48 -3.22
N ALA A 432 -23.80 5.22 -3.48
CA ALA A 432 -23.02 4.35 -4.35
C ALA A 432 -23.14 4.80 -5.81
N ASP A 433 -22.06 4.61 -6.57
CA ASP A 433 -22.05 4.80 -8.01
C ASP A 433 -22.57 3.56 -8.74
N ASP A 434 -22.94 3.69 -10.01
CA ASP A 434 -23.57 2.59 -10.77
C ASP A 434 -22.62 1.38 -10.94
N ASP A 435 -21.32 1.64 -10.98
CA ASP A 435 -20.27 0.63 -11.20
C ASP A 435 -19.67 0.07 -9.89
N ASP A 436 -20.15 0.54 -8.71
CA ASP A 436 -19.66 0.02 -7.43
C ASP A 436 -20.00 -1.46 -7.24
N GLY A 437 -18.98 -2.29 -7.05
CA GLY A 437 -19.15 -3.75 -6.90
C GLY A 437 -19.92 -4.15 -5.65
N GLN A 438 -19.51 -3.65 -4.48
CA GLN A 438 -20.09 -3.99 -3.17
C GLN A 438 -20.88 -2.83 -2.58
N ILE A 439 -22.13 -2.68 -2.97
CA ILE A 439 -23.02 -1.69 -2.39
C ILE A 439 -23.48 -2.06 -0.98
N ASN A 440 -23.84 -1.03 -0.18
CA ASN A 440 -24.33 -1.17 1.19
C ASN A 440 -23.32 -1.82 2.15
N HIS A 441 -22.03 -1.53 1.95
CA HIS A 441 -20.94 -1.98 2.81
C HIS A 441 -20.21 -0.80 3.44
N VAL A 442 -19.63 -1.07 4.61
CA VAL A 442 -18.71 -0.18 5.32
C VAL A 442 -17.32 -0.78 5.21
N THR A 443 -16.40 -0.06 4.58
CA THR A 443 -14.98 -0.40 4.52
C THR A 443 -14.30 0.18 5.74
N CYS A 444 -13.75 -0.67 6.60
CA CYS A 444 -13.14 -0.29 7.87
C CYS A 444 -11.62 -0.31 7.76
N MET A 445 -10.97 0.72 8.32
CA MET A 445 -9.51 0.85 8.28
C MET A 445 -8.95 1.53 9.53
N ARG A 446 -7.66 1.32 9.77
CA ARG A 446 -6.86 1.97 10.80
C ARG A 446 -5.44 2.28 10.29
N GLY A 447 -4.60 2.85 11.14
CA GLY A 447 -3.16 3.05 10.87
C GLY A 447 -2.92 3.83 9.60
N ASN A 448 -2.17 3.25 8.69
CA ASN A 448 -1.81 3.84 7.38
C ASN A 448 -2.93 3.73 6.33
N ARG A 449 -4.19 3.62 6.75
CA ARG A 449 -5.40 3.51 5.90
C ARG A 449 -5.41 2.26 5.02
N MET A 450 -4.83 1.15 5.48
CA MET A 450 -5.03 -0.15 4.85
C MET A 450 -6.45 -0.65 5.15
N THR A 451 -7.10 -1.23 4.17
CA THR A 451 -8.40 -1.88 4.34
C THR A 451 -8.25 -3.11 5.24
N ILE A 452 -8.95 -3.12 6.39
CA ILE A 452 -8.96 -4.25 7.32
C ILE A 452 -10.13 -5.18 7.02
N THR A 453 -11.33 -4.62 6.88
CA THR A 453 -12.52 -5.45 6.64
C THR A 453 -13.61 -4.65 5.95
N GLU A 454 -14.43 -5.33 5.18
CA GLU A 454 -15.67 -4.80 4.64
C GLU A 454 -16.86 -5.53 5.29
N GLN A 455 -17.78 -4.78 5.86
CA GLN A 455 -18.95 -5.34 6.52
C GLN A 455 -20.25 -4.73 6.02
N ARG A 456 -21.27 -5.57 5.88
CA ARG A 456 -22.62 -5.10 5.60
C ARG A 456 -23.32 -4.76 6.92
N PRO A 457 -23.79 -3.52 7.12
CA PRO A 457 -24.55 -3.15 8.31
C PRO A 457 -25.82 -4.00 8.46
N ARG A 458 -26.12 -4.35 9.71
CA ARG A 458 -27.32 -5.13 10.04
C ARG A 458 -28.57 -4.26 10.09
N ASP A 459 -29.72 -4.90 9.86
CA ASP A 459 -31.05 -4.29 10.01
C ASP A 459 -31.23 -2.99 9.22
N LEU A 460 -30.70 -2.95 7.98
CA LEU A 460 -30.96 -1.85 7.07
C LEU A 460 -32.45 -1.79 6.70
N PRO A 461 -33.10 -0.60 6.71
CA PRO A 461 -34.49 -0.44 6.31
C PRO A 461 -34.73 -0.95 4.89
N LEU A 462 -35.92 -1.53 4.64
CA LEU A 462 -36.34 -1.90 3.28
C LEU A 462 -36.40 -0.66 2.40
N GLY A 463 -35.82 -0.76 1.19
CA GLY A 463 -35.73 0.38 0.28
C GLY A 463 -34.61 1.36 0.58
N THR A 464 -33.65 0.98 1.44
CA THR A 464 -32.43 1.77 1.65
C THR A 464 -31.77 2.05 0.31
N PRO A 465 -31.49 3.32 0.00
CA PRO A 465 -30.75 3.68 -1.21
C PRO A 465 -29.35 3.06 -1.19
N PRO A 466 -28.83 2.65 -2.35
CA PRO A 466 -27.45 2.16 -2.43
C PRO A 466 -26.45 3.19 -1.91
N PHE A 467 -25.54 2.74 -1.05
CA PHE A 467 -24.49 3.59 -0.47
C PHE A 467 -23.16 2.84 -0.38
N ARG A 468 -22.09 3.61 -0.23
CA ARG A 468 -20.78 3.15 0.21
C ARG A 468 -20.41 3.94 1.47
N ALA A 469 -19.68 3.30 2.37
CA ALA A 469 -19.23 3.97 3.59
C ALA A 469 -17.80 3.58 3.94
N VAL A 470 -17.09 4.50 4.60
CA VAL A 470 -15.72 4.34 5.07
C VAL A 470 -15.70 4.63 6.57
N LEU A 471 -15.13 3.72 7.35
CA LEU A 471 -14.86 3.92 8.76
C LEU A 471 -13.35 4.09 8.97
N LEU A 472 -12.96 5.24 9.47
CA LEU A 472 -11.59 5.56 9.86
C LEU A 472 -11.46 5.47 11.37
N ALA A 473 -10.55 4.61 11.88
CA ALA A 473 -10.30 4.46 13.31
C ALA A 473 -8.79 4.61 13.62
N GLY A 474 -8.44 4.96 14.84
CA GLY A 474 -7.06 5.20 15.21
C GLY A 474 -6.39 6.26 14.34
N TYR A 475 -5.16 6.02 13.93
CA TYR A 475 -4.39 6.96 13.10
C TYR A 475 -4.97 7.19 11.70
N ALA A 476 -5.82 6.30 11.19
CA ALA A 476 -6.49 6.51 9.90
C ALA A 476 -7.37 7.77 9.88
N THR A 477 -7.82 8.25 11.04
CA THR A 477 -8.56 9.51 11.17
C THR A 477 -7.74 10.75 10.79
N GLY A 478 -6.41 10.63 10.70
CA GLY A 478 -5.50 11.77 10.50
C GLY A 478 -5.40 12.69 11.72
N ARG A 479 -5.92 12.27 12.88
CA ARG A 479 -5.82 12.99 14.17
C ARG A 479 -4.68 12.42 15.00
N ASP A 480 -4.10 13.26 15.85
CA ASP A 480 -3.13 12.87 16.88
C ASP A 480 -3.79 12.98 18.25
N GLY A 481 -3.35 12.14 19.19
CA GLY A 481 -3.85 12.17 20.57
C GLY A 481 -3.64 10.84 21.28
N GLU A 482 -3.72 10.88 22.60
CA GLU A 482 -3.57 9.68 23.44
C GLU A 482 -4.72 8.68 23.18
N ASP A 483 -5.93 9.18 22.97
CA ASP A 483 -7.11 8.37 22.64
C ASP A 483 -6.94 7.68 21.27
N VAL A 484 -6.35 8.37 20.29
CA VAL A 484 -6.05 7.83 18.96
C VAL A 484 -5.01 6.71 19.06
N ALA A 485 -3.92 6.94 19.81
CA ALA A 485 -2.88 5.94 20.01
C ALA A 485 -3.39 4.69 20.76
N LEU A 486 -4.23 4.88 21.78
CA LEU A 486 -4.85 3.77 22.50
C LEU A 486 -5.82 2.96 21.63
N ALA A 487 -6.63 3.64 20.80
CA ALA A 487 -7.54 2.98 19.86
C ALA A 487 -6.76 2.21 18.80
N GLU A 488 -5.69 2.78 18.26
CA GLU A 488 -4.79 2.13 17.32
C GLU A 488 -4.20 0.84 17.90
N ALA A 489 -3.64 0.91 19.10
CA ALA A 489 -3.05 -0.25 19.79
C ALA A 489 -4.10 -1.33 20.08
N PHE A 490 -5.31 -0.94 20.52
CA PHE A 490 -6.40 -1.85 20.82
C PHE A 490 -6.92 -2.58 19.58
N LEU A 491 -7.15 -1.86 18.48
CA LEU A 491 -7.61 -2.44 17.22
C LEU A 491 -6.55 -3.34 16.62
N ARG A 492 -5.27 -2.92 16.63
CA ARG A 492 -4.15 -3.76 16.18
C ARG A 492 -4.08 -5.08 16.96
N ALA A 493 -4.18 -5.03 18.29
CA ALA A 493 -4.18 -6.24 19.11
C ALA A 493 -5.38 -7.15 18.85
N SER A 494 -6.45 -6.65 18.21
CA SER A 494 -7.63 -7.43 17.82
C SER A 494 -7.55 -7.99 16.39
N GLU A 495 -6.46 -7.79 15.67
CA GLU A 495 -6.27 -8.30 14.32
C GLU A 495 -5.51 -9.64 14.33
N PRO A 496 -6.00 -10.65 13.61
CA PRO A 496 -5.23 -11.86 13.35
C PRO A 496 -4.04 -11.55 12.43
N PRO A 497 -3.10 -12.48 12.22
CA PRO A 497 -1.93 -12.27 11.38
C PRO A 497 -2.24 -11.86 9.93
N GLU A 498 -3.41 -12.22 9.41
CA GLU A 498 -3.90 -11.88 8.07
C GLU A 498 -4.37 -10.43 7.94
N HIS A 499 -4.52 -9.70 9.04
CA HIS A 499 -4.99 -8.30 9.10
C HIS A 499 -6.32 -8.05 8.35
N ASP A 500 -7.23 -9.04 8.34
CA ASP A 500 -8.47 -9.05 7.54
C ASP A 500 -9.75 -8.80 8.35
N ARG A 501 -9.64 -8.68 9.68
CA ARG A 501 -10.78 -8.45 10.59
C ARG A 501 -10.34 -8.02 11.98
N TRP A 502 -11.27 -7.49 12.76
CA TRP A 502 -11.11 -7.30 14.20
C TRP A 502 -11.85 -8.40 14.94
N ASP A 503 -11.12 -9.27 15.62
CA ASP A 503 -11.71 -10.43 16.32
C ASP A 503 -10.90 -10.79 17.58
N ARG A 504 -11.19 -11.93 18.16
CA ARG A 504 -10.47 -12.46 19.29
C ARG A 504 -9.07 -12.92 18.87
N THR A 505 -8.06 -12.32 19.46
CA THR A 505 -6.67 -12.75 19.32
C THR A 505 -6.08 -13.11 20.69
N GLU A 506 -4.95 -13.79 20.71
CA GLU A 506 -4.19 -14.04 21.93
C GLU A 506 -3.67 -12.73 22.50
N GLU A 507 -3.13 -11.83 21.68
CA GLU A 507 -2.63 -10.52 22.08
C GLU A 507 -3.71 -9.68 22.76
N LEU A 508 -4.91 -9.58 22.17
CA LEU A 508 -6.03 -8.86 22.78
C LEU A 508 -6.40 -9.42 24.15
N THR A 509 -6.43 -10.74 24.29
CA THR A 509 -6.87 -11.40 25.54
C THR A 509 -5.79 -11.41 26.61
N THR A 510 -4.50 -11.38 26.24
CA THR A 510 -3.37 -11.34 27.20
C THR A 510 -3.04 -9.94 27.67
N THR A 511 -3.17 -8.92 26.80
CA THR A 511 -2.78 -7.54 27.07
C THR A 511 -3.87 -6.71 27.74
N TYR A 512 -5.11 -6.87 27.32
CA TYR A 512 -6.23 -6.04 27.79
C TYR A 512 -7.06 -6.73 28.88
N GLN A 513 -7.71 -5.92 29.74
CA GLN A 513 -8.61 -6.40 30.79
C GLN A 513 -9.83 -7.14 30.19
N ARG A 514 -10.57 -7.85 31.06
CA ARG A 514 -11.82 -8.55 30.69
C ARG A 514 -12.83 -7.55 30.10
N GLY A 515 -13.51 -7.94 29.04
CA GLY A 515 -14.52 -7.12 28.35
C GLY A 515 -14.06 -6.56 27.00
N SER A 516 -12.81 -6.73 26.60
CA SER A 516 -12.28 -6.25 25.31
C SER A 516 -13.11 -6.75 24.11
N LEU A 517 -13.51 -8.03 24.08
CA LEU A 517 -14.40 -8.57 23.04
C LEU A 517 -15.80 -7.94 23.04
N THR A 518 -16.34 -7.59 24.22
CA THR A 518 -17.61 -6.89 24.31
C THR A 518 -17.48 -5.49 23.69
N ARG A 519 -16.38 -4.79 23.94
CA ARG A 519 -16.12 -3.46 23.33
C ARG A 519 -16.03 -3.51 21.80
N LEU A 520 -15.41 -4.54 21.24
CA LEU A 520 -15.41 -4.74 19.77
C LEU A 520 -16.82 -5.00 19.22
N LYS A 521 -17.64 -5.79 19.95
CA LYS A 521 -19.04 -6.02 19.55
C LYS A 521 -19.88 -4.74 19.65
N ASP A 522 -19.72 -3.99 20.73
CA ASP A 522 -20.37 -2.70 20.95
C ASP A 522 -19.99 -1.72 19.83
N PHE A 523 -18.70 -1.65 19.48
CA PHE A 523 -18.21 -0.80 18.38
C PHE A 523 -18.86 -1.15 17.04
N ARG A 524 -18.93 -2.44 16.70
CA ARG A 524 -19.65 -2.88 15.49
C ARG A 524 -21.15 -2.50 15.53
N ALA A 525 -21.79 -2.62 16.67
CA ALA A 525 -23.18 -2.24 16.82
C ALA A 525 -23.40 -0.73 16.68
N GLU A 526 -22.46 0.11 17.19
CA GLU A 526 -22.51 1.56 17.01
C GLU A 526 -22.26 1.97 15.55
N ILE A 527 -21.39 1.27 14.80
CA ILE A 527 -21.24 1.47 13.35
C ILE A 527 -22.60 1.23 12.65
N ASP A 528 -23.23 0.06 12.90
CA ASP A 528 -24.51 -0.31 12.31
C ASP A 528 -25.60 0.72 12.64
N LYS A 529 -25.67 1.17 13.88
CA LYS A 529 -26.62 2.17 14.38
C LYS A 529 -26.39 3.55 13.72
N THR A 530 -25.14 3.98 13.60
CA THR A 530 -24.77 5.26 12.98
C THR A 530 -25.13 5.26 11.50
N VAL A 531 -24.83 4.20 10.76
CA VAL A 531 -25.26 4.05 9.36
C VAL A 531 -26.77 4.16 9.23
N ARG A 532 -27.53 3.44 10.05
CA ARG A 532 -29.01 3.52 10.04
C ARG A 532 -29.50 4.92 10.35
N SER A 533 -28.90 5.62 11.30
CA SER A 533 -29.27 6.99 11.65
C SER A 533 -29.04 7.97 10.50
N LEU A 534 -27.93 7.84 9.77
CA LEU A 534 -27.63 8.67 8.61
C LEU A 534 -28.58 8.42 7.44
N LEU A 535 -28.99 7.16 7.24
CA LEU A 535 -29.93 6.77 6.19
C LEU A 535 -31.40 7.02 6.57
N GLY A 536 -31.72 6.98 7.87
CA GLY A 536 -33.09 7.15 8.39
C GLY A 536 -33.58 8.58 8.54
N LYS A 537 -32.72 9.59 8.39
CA LYS A 537 -33.08 11.02 8.45
C LYS A 537 -33.92 11.55 7.28
N ARG A 538 -34.21 10.72 6.27
CA ARG A 538 -35.27 11.04 5.29
C ARG A 538 -36.62 10.82 5.95
N GLU A 539 -37.25 11.86 6.38
CA GLU A 539 -38.69 11.84 6.63
C GLU A 539 -39.40 11.38 5.36
N SER A 540 -39.81 10.13 5.34
CA SER A 540 -40.81 9.69 4.38
C SER A 540 -42.13 10.34 4.80
N THR A 541 -42.52 11.42 4.15
CA THR A 541 -43.89 11.93 4.13
C THR A 541 -44.84 10.95 3.42
N ARG A 542 -44.56 9.66 3.44
CA ARG A 542 -45.48 8.63 2.99
C ARG A 542 -46.19 8.04 4.19
N SER A 543 -47.46 8.43 4.36
CA SER A 543 -48.39 7.65 5.17
C SER A 543 -48.38 6.22 4.66
N GLY A 544 -47.65 5.35 5.36
CA GLY A 544 -47.59 3.95 4.99
C GLY A 544 -48.96 3.34 5.12
N GLY A 545 -49.34 2.49 4.18
CA GLY A 545 -50.55 1.67 4.24
C GLY A 545 -50.62 0.86 5.56
N PRO A 546 -51.80 0.28 5.86
CA PRO A 546 -52.07 -0.38 7.16
C PRO A 546 -50.97 -1.31 7.59
N ALA A 547 -50.58 -1.29 8.87
CA ALA A 547 -49.50 -2.10 9.46
C ALA A 547 -49.71 -3.62 9.21
N ALA A 548 -50.96 -4.05 9.10
CA ALA A 548 -51.35 -5.40 8.78
C ALA A 548 -50.88 -5.89 7.40
N LEU A 549 -50.80 -5.03 6.42
CA LEU A 549 -50.32 -5.36 5.07
C LEU A 549 -48.78 -5.54 5.03
N ARG A 550 -48.02 -4.84 5.89
CA ARG A 550 -46.58 -5.01 6.00
C ARG A 550 -46.17 -6.35 6.66
N GLU A 551 -47.04 -6.84 7.55
CA GLU A 551 -46.78 -8.10 8.27
C GLU A 551 -47.15 -9.32 7.40
N LEU A 552 -48.16 -9.18 6.53
CA LEU A 552 -48.57 -10.21 5.58
C LEU A 552 -47.67 -10.34 4.35
N LEU A 553 -46.92 -9.31 3.98
CA LEU A 553 -46.00 -9.27 2.83
C LEU A 553 -44.52 -9.42 3.25
N LYS A 554 -44.25 -10.26 4.27
CA LYS A 554 -42.88 -10.77 4.48
C LYS A 554 -42.50 -11.70 3.32
N LEU A 555 -42.26 -11.12 2.17
CA LEU A 555 -41.63 -11.81 1.06
C LEU A 555 -40.14 -11.97 1.41
N ASP A 556 -39.76 -13.21 1.69
CA ASP A 556 -38.36 -13.64 1.65
C ASP A 556 -37.83 -13.37 0.23
N THR A 557 -37.23 -12.24 0.01
CA THR A 557 -36.49 -11.98 -1.22
C THR A 557 -35.14 -12.67 -1.11
N GLY A 558 -35.17 -13.99 -1.39
CA GLY A 558 -33.99 -14.76 -1.73
C GLY A 558 -33.24 -14.03 -2.86
N ALA A 559 -31.93 -14.04 -2.79
CA ALA A 559 -31.03 -13.51 -3.80
C ALA A 559 -31.44 -13.98 -5.20
N GLY A 560 -32.05 -13.10 -5.99
CA GLY A 560 -32.52 -13.40 -7.34
C GLY A 560 -32.58 -12.14 -8.19
N ALA A 561 -31.73 -12.12 -9.19
CA ALA A 561 -31.80 -11.38 -10.46
C ALA A 561 -31.94 -9.85 -10.41
N GLY A 562 -30.89 -9.17 -10.86
CA GLY A 562 -30.83 -7.90 -11.57
C GLY A 562 -32.01 -6.93 -11.52
N GLY A 563 -32.45 -6.50 -10.33
CA GLY A 563 -33.35 -5.35 -10.20
C GLY A 563 -32.58 -4.08 -10.50
N ARG A 564 -33.08 -3.28 -11.46
CA ARG A 564 -32.56 -1.93 -11.72
C ARG A 564 -32.36 -1.19 -10.41
N ARG A 565 -31.12 -0.78 -10.13
CA ARG A 565 -30.74 0.02 -8.95
C ARG A 565 -31.60 1.27 -8.92
N SER A 566 -32.37 1.47 -7.84
CA SER A 566 -33.17 2.68 -7.68
C SER A 566 -32.20 3.82 -7.29
N GLN A 567 -31.96 4.74 -8.19
CA GLN A 567 -31.22 5.97 -7.89
C GLN A 567 -32.03 6.81 -6.89
N SER A 568 -31.33 7.36 -5.90
CA SER A 568 -31.95 8.18 -4.85
C SER A 568 -31.88 9.68 -5.15
N PHE A 569 -30.94 10.09 -6.01
CA PHE A 569 -30.67 11.48 -6.36
C PHE A 569 -30.56 11.66 -7.87
N PRO A 570 -30.84 12.88 -8.38
CA PRO A 570 -30.49 13.25 -9.74
C PRO A 570 -29.00 13.06 -9.98
N THR A 571 -28.63 12.52 -11.13
CA THR A 571 -27.24 12.34 -11.55
C THR A 571 -26.99 13.02 -12.89
N VAL A 572 -25.77 13.55 -13.05
CA VAL A 572 -25.29 14.09 -14.32
C VAL A 572 -24.82 12.92 -15.18
N ARG A 573 -25.46 12.70 -16.33
CA ARG A 573 -25.13 11.63 -17.27
C ARG A 573 -24.00 12.02 -18.23
N ASN A 574 -24.09 13.26 -18.73
CA ASN A 574 -23.16 13.79 -19.68
C ASN A 574 -23.08 15.31 -19.53
N VAL A 575 -21.90 15.86 -19.74
CA VAL A 575 -21.64 17.29 -19.81
C VAL A 575 -20.94 17.57 -21.12
N GLU A 576 -21.60 18.32 -22.01
CA GLU A 576 -21.01 18.83 -23.21
C GLU A 576 -20.61 20.27 -22.96
N ALA A 577 -19.36 20.61 -23.10
CA ALA A 577 -18.88 21.94 -22.75
C ALA A 577 -17.86 22.45 -23.77
N ARG A 578 -17.92 23.74 -24.07
CA ARG A 578 -16.97 24.47 -24.92
C ARG A 578 -16.64 25.82 -24.30
N VAL A 579 -15.40 26.25 -24.47
CA VAL A 579 -14.94 27.58 -24.04
C VAL A 579 -15.08 28.55 -25.20
N ASP A 580 -15.64 29.75 -24.95
CA ASP A 580 -15.68 30.84 -25.92
C ASP A 580 -14.44 31.76 -25.84
N ASP A 581 -14.36 32.73 -26.74
CA ASP A 581 -13.25 33.69 -26.84
C ASP A 581 -13.09 34.57 -25.57
N ARG A 582 -14.16 34.73 -24.78
CA ARG A 582 -14.13 35.45 -23.49
C ARG A 582 -13.67 34.59 -22.34
N GLY A 583 -13.45 33.26 -22.57
CA GLY A 583 -13.10 32.28 -21.57
C GLY A 583 -14.27 31.72 -20.77
N ALA A 584 -15.54 32.05 -21.16
CA ALA A 584 -16.73 31.46 -20.57
C ALA A 584 -16.96 30.03 -21.09
N TRP A 585 -17.41 29.15 -20.22
CA TRP A 585 -17.84 27.81 -20.61
C TRP A 585 -19.34 27.84 -20.98
N HIS A 586 -19.65 27.40 -22.19
CA HIS A 586 -21.01 27.06 -22.64
C HIS A 586 -21.22 25.58 -22.37
N VAL A 587 -22.16 25.26 -21.51
CA VAL A 587 -22.33 23.92 -20.95
C VAL A 587 -23.74 23.42 -21.25
N THR A 588 -23.85 22.17 -21.73
CA THR A 588 -25.12 21.45 -21.80
C THR A 588 -25.02 20.23 -20.90
N VAL A 589 -25.94 20.12 -19.95
CA VAL A 589 -25.93 19.07 -18.91
C VAL A 589 -27.13 18.15 -19.10
N HIS A 590 -26.88 16.87 -19.27
CA HIS A 590 -27.86 15.80 -19.34
C HIS A 590 -28.04 15.15 -18.00
N LEU A 591 -29.27 15.20 -17.46
CA LEU A 591 -29.64 14.65 -16.16
C LEU A 591 -30.40 13.34 -16.30
N ARG A 592 -30.15 12.44 -15.38
CA ARG A 592 -31.00 11.30 -15.07
C ARG A 592 -31.63 11.51 -13.69
N LEU A 593 -32.92 11.37 -13.59
CA LEU A 593 -33.68 11.64 -12.37
C LEU A 593 -34.37 10.39 -11.85
N PRO A 594 -34.35 10.17 -10.52
CA PRO A 594 -35.18 9.14 -9.88
C PRO A 594 -36.68 9.55 -10.00
N HIS A 595 -37.53 8.56 -9.79
CA HIS A 595 -38.98 8.88 -9.71
C HIS A 595 -39.25 9.72 -8.48
N ALA A 596 -39.94 10.84 -8.68
CA ALA A 596 -40.44 11.66 -7.61
C ALA A 596 -41.91 12.04 -7.93
N ASP A 597 -42.71 12.08 -6.90
CA ASP A 597 -44.11 12.54 -7.00
C ASP A 597 -44.19 14.08 -6.96
N ASP A 598 -43.13 14.74 -6.44
CA ASP A 598 -42.95 16.18 -6.42
C ASP A 598 -41.92 16.63 -7.45
N ALA A 599 -41.95 17.90 -7.82
CA ALA A 599 -40.98 18.51 -8.71
C ALA A 599 -39.58 18.50 -8.10
N TRP A 600 -38.55 18.22 -8.92
CA TRP A 600 -37.17 18.39 -8.52
C TRP A 600 -36.75 19.85 -8.65
N VAL A 601 -36.34 20.47 -7.55
CA VAL A 601 -35.71 21.79 -7.54
C VAL A 601 -34.23 21.61 -7.30
N LEU A 602 -33.41 21.89 -8.32
CA LEU A 602 -31.96 21.62 -8.33
C LEU A 602 -31.20 22.95 -8.40
N SER A 603 -30.09 23.05 -7.68
CA SER A 603 -29.17 24.20 -7.71
C SER A 603 -27.88 23.80 -8.40
N PRO A 604 -27.76 23.93 -9.74
CA PRO A 604 -26.53 23.54 -10.44
C PRO A 604 -25.32 24.33 -9.96
N VAL A 605 -24.22 23.63 -9.68
CA VAL A 605 -22.94 24.23 -9.26
C VAL A 605 -21.87 23.79 -10.25
N ALA A 606 -21.30 24.76 -10.96
CA ALA A 606 -20.12 24.51 -11.81
C ALA A 606 -18.85 24.59 -10.97
N LYS A 607 -17.92 23.68 -11.23
CA LYS A 607 -16.63 23.60 -10.52
C LYS A 607 -15.51 23.37 -11.51
N PHE A 608 -14.34 23.94 -11.24
CA PHE A 608 -13.13 23.67 -11.99
C PHE A 608 -12.32 22.58 -11.31
N ASP A 609 -11.95 21.56 -12.09
CA ASP A 609 -11.04 20.51 -11.66
C ASP A 609 -9.62 20.97 -12.00
N VAL A 610 -8.80 21.23 -10.97
CA VAL A 610 -7.43 21.71 -11.10
C VAL A 610 -6.46 20.62 -10.63
N ARG A 611 -5.31 20.49 -11.27
CA ARG A 611 -4.33 19.40 -11.03
C ARG A 611 -3.81 19.28 -9.59
N SER A 612 -3.89 20.34 -8.81
CA SER A 612 -3.50 20.34 -7.39
C SER A 612 -4.37 21.35 -6.64
N GLY A 613 -5.14 20.87 -5.67
CA GLY A 613 -6.01 21.69 -4.83
C GLY A 613 -7.49 21.34 -4.98
N GLY A 614 -8.34 22.05 -4.21
CA GLY A 614 -9.79 21.84 -4.23
C GLY A 614 -10.43 22.21 -5.55
N ARG A 615 -11.68 21.79 -5.73
CA ARG A 615 -12.52 22.13 -6.89
C ARG A 615 -13.27 23.43 -6.64
N PRO A 616 -12.72 24.62 -6.98
CA PRO A 616 -13.37 25.89 -6.75
C PRO A 616 -14.66 25.99 -7.57
N SER A 617 -15.75 26.47 -6.93
CA SER A 617 -16.99 26.76 -7.61
C SER A 617 -16.85 28.02 -8.47
N VAL A 618 -17.49 28.01 -9.64
CA VAL A 618 -17.57 29.14 -10.55
C VAL A 618 -19.05 29.54 -10.72
N GLY A 619 -19.28 30.83 -10.88
CA GLY A 619 -20.63 31.37 -11.02
C GLY A 619 -21.25 31.08 -12.41
N TRP A 620 -22.56 31.06 -12.46
CA TRP A 620 -23.32 31.04 -13.72
C TRP A 620 -23.68 32.47 -14.15
N GLU A 621 -23.35 32.85 -15.38
CA GLU A 621 -23.86 34.07 -16.02
C GLU A 621 -25.32 33.86 -16.43
N SER A 622 -25.67 32.66 -16.94
CA SER A 622 -27.01 32.28 -17.30
C SER A 622 -27.27 30.80 -17.19
N LEU A 623 -28.50 30.43 -16.88
CA LEU A 623 -29.03 29.06 -16.92
C LEU A 623 -30.31 29.05 -17.74
N VAL A 624 -30.46 28.06 -18.62
CA VAL A 624 -31.64 27.93 -19.51
C VAL A 624 -32.10 26.47 -19.46
N GLY A 625 -33.39 26.26 -19.14
CA GLY A 625 -34.00 24.92 -19.20
C GLY A 625 -34.37 24.55 -20.64
N SER A 626 -34.59 23.24 -20.86
CA SER A 626 -35.17 22.71 -22.11
C SER A 626 -36.65 22.40 -21.95
N GLU A 627 -37.25 21.67 -22.92
CA GLU A 627 -38.64 21.23 -22.88
C GLU A 627 -39.02 20.41 -21.62
N THR A 628 -38.04 19.78 -20.97
CA THR A 628 -38.23 18.88 -19.81
C THR A 628 -37.98 19.55 -18.47
N CYS A 629 -37.46 20.78 -18.45
CA CYS A 629 -37.19 21.54 -17.22
C CYS A 629 -37.18 23.02 -17.48
N ARG A 630 -37.42 23.84 -16.45
CA ARG A 630 -37.32 25.30 -16.50
C ARG A 630 -36.22 25.81 -15.58
N ALA A 631 -35.59 26.88 -15.98
CA ALA A 631 -34.65 27.62 -15.13
C ALA A 631 -35.41 28.77 -14.43
N ASP A 632 -35.14 28.93 -13.12
CA ASP A 632 -35.71 29.99 -12.32
C ASP A 632 -34.68 30.42 -11.25
N SER A 633 -34.28 31.69 -11.30
CA SER A 633 -33.41 32.33 -10.28
C SER A 633 -32.18 31.49 -9.87
N GLY A 634 -31.47 30.90 -10.86
CA GLY A 634 -30.29 30.08 -10.61
C GLY A 634 -30.58 28.63 -10.22
N THR A 635 -31.84 28.21 -10.27
CA THR A 635 -32.26 26.81 -10.04
C THR A 635 -32.86 26.22 -11.32
N ILE A 636 -32.81 24.88 -11.40
CA ILE A 636 -33.48 24.09 -12.45
C ILE A 636 -34.62 23.32 -11.80
N ILE A 637 -35.80 23.54 -12.30
CA ILE A 637 -37.05 22.90 -11.84
C ILE A 637 -37.45 21.87 -12.88
N VAL A 638 -37.58 20.61 -12.44
CA VAL A 638 -38.01 19.48 -13.28
C VAL A 638 -39.36 18.97 -12.76
N GLU A 639 -40.34 18.84 -13.63
CA GLU A 639 -41.68 18.41 -13.27
C GLU A 639 -41.73 16.96 -12.73
N PRO A 640 -42.75 16.64 -11.90
CA PRO A 640 -42.94 15.29 -11.38
C PRO A 640 -42.98 14.21 -12.47
N GLY A 641 -42.39 13.05 -12.21
CA GLY A 641 -42.42 11.91 -13.15
C GLY A 641 -41.41 11.96 -14.30
N VAL A 642 -40.73 13.09 -14.54
CA VAL A 642 -39.69 13.21 -15.56
C VAL A 642 -38.45 12.42 -15.12
N ARG A 643 -37.94 11.60 -16.04
CA ARG A 643 -36.77 10.71 -15.77
C ARG A 643 -35.48 11.20 -16.38
N SER A 644 -35.56 12.13 -17.29
CA SER A 644 -34.44 12.74 -17.99
C SER A 644 -34.69 14.18 -18.29
N ALA A 645 -33.78 15.07 -17.97
CA ALA A 645 -33.88 16.49 -18.28
C ALA A 645 -32.56 17.01 -18.84
N VAL A 646 -32.62 18.08 -19.61
CA VAL A 646 -31.44 18.74 -20.17
C VAL A 646 -31.56 20.23 -19.87
N PHE A 647 -30.47 20.82 -19.41
CA PHE A 647 -30.35 22.26 -19.27
C PHE A 647 -29.04 22.77 -19.84
N SER A 648 -28.98 24.02 -20.21
CA SER A 648 -27.76 24.69 -20.66
C SER A 648 -27.41 25.86 -19.75
N GLY A 649 -26.15 26.19 -19.65
CA GLY A 649 -25.67 27.33 -18.88
C GLY A 649 -24.40 27.93 -19.45
N VAL A 650 -24.14 29.17 -19.10
CA VAL A 650 -22.91 29.88 -19.43
C VAL A 650 -22.27 30.29 -18.09
N THR A 651 -20.98 29.98 -17.90
CA THR A 651 -20.29 30.37 -16.68
C THR A 651 -19.87 31.83 -16.74
N ASP A 652 -19.78 32.49 -15.58
CA ASP A 652 -19.29 33.87 -15.47
C ASP A 652 -17.76 33.87 -15.39
N PRO A 653 -17.04 34.33 -16.42
CA PRO A 653 -15.59 34.39 -16.45
C PRO A 653 -14.97 35.23 -15.31
N ALA A 654 -15.69 36.16 -14.73
CA ALA A 654 -15.20 36.97 -13.61
C ALA A 654 -15.04 36.17 -12.32
N THR A 655 -15.69 35.00 -12.22
CA THR A 655 -15.60 34.08 -11.07
C THR A 655 -14.58 32.99 -11.27
N HIS A 656 -13.92 32.89 -12.43
CA HIS A 656 -12.99 31.82 -12.74
C HIS A 656 -11.68 32.01 -11.99
N PRO A 657 -11.18 31.02 -11.23
CA PRO A 657 -9.91 31.08 -10.52
C PRO A 657 -8.70 30.97 -11.46
N VAL A 658 -8.90 30.39 -12.66
CA VAL A 658 -7.92 30.23 -13.74
C VAL A 658 -8.60 30.43 -15.08
N ARG A 659 -7.81 30.69 -16.15
CA ARG A 659 -8.39 30.81 -17.51
C ARG A 659 -9.09 29.52 -17.91
N GLY A 660 -10.33 29.60 -18.41
CA GLY A 660 -11.19 28.45 -18.74
C GLY A 660 -10.52 27.37 -19.59
N GLY A 661 -9.64 27.73 -20.55
CA GLY A 661 -8.95 26.78 -21.41
C GLY A 661 -7.89 25.90 -20.70
N TYR A 662 -7.58 26.16 -19.43
CA TYR A 662 -6.60 25.39 -18.65
C TYR A 662 -7.24 24.53 -17.54
N ALA A 663 -8.57 24.54 -17.44
CA ALA A 663 -9.31 23.79 -16.43
C ALA A 663 -10.23 22.76 -17.09
N ARG A 664 -10.55 21.70 -16.36
CA ARG A 664 -11.66 20.79 -16.69
C ARG A 664 -12.88 21.24 -15.90
N LEU A 665 -14.02 21.37 -16.56
CA LEU A 665 -15.28 21.74 -15.91
C LEU A 665 -16.03 20.47 -15.46
N THR A 666 -16.56 20.52 -14.24
CA THR A 666 -17.54 19.56 -13.71
C THR A 666 -18.77 20.29 -13.22
N VAL A 667 -19.95 19.65 -13.29
CA VAL A 667 -21.21 20.22 -12.83
C VAL A 667 -21.88 19.26 -11.84
N ASP A 668 -22.16 19.78 -10.63
CA ASP A 668 -22.96 19.10 -9.63
C ASP A 668 -24.37 19.67 -9.62
N VAL A 669 -25.38 18.83 -9.28
CA VAL A 669 -26.79 19.22 -9.25
C VAL A 669 -27.46 18.88 -7.92
N PRO A 670 -27.05 19.53 -6.80
CA PRO A 670 -27.70 19.31 -5.53
C PRO A 670 -29.13 19.76 -5.53
N LYS A 671 -29.99 19.14 -4.71
CA LYS A 671 -31.34 19.61 -4.44
C LYS A 671 -31.28 21.00 -3.78
N ALA A 672 -32.02 21.95 -4.27
CA ALA A 672 -32.09 23.28 -3.67
C ALA A 672 -32.56 23.15 -2.20
N ARG A 673 -31.88 23.82 -1.28
CA ARG A 673 -32.33 23.93 0.11
C ARG A 673 -33.63 24.74 0.09
N GLY A 674 -34.72 24.19 0.62
CA GLY A 674 -35.98 24.89 0.71
C GLY A 674 -35.80 26.19 1.52
N GLY A 675 -35.82 27.33 0.83
CA GLY A 675 -36.07 28.58 1.49
C GLY A 675 -37.52 28.55 1.93
N VAL A 676 -37.77 28.68 3.23
CA VAL A 676 -39.08 29.01 3.77
C VAL A 676 -39.47 30.33 3.11
N ALA A 677 -40.53 30.32 2.27
CA ALA A 677 -41.21 31.53 1.79
C ALA A 677 -42.00 32.17 2.94
#